data_b2dac5b1a17fd90a84303492becc4a6b
#
_entry.id   b2dac5b1a17fd90a84303492becc4a6b
#
_cell.length_a   1.000
_cell.length_b   1.000
_cell.length_c   1.000
_cell.angle_alpha   90.00
_cell.angle_beta   90.00
_cell.angle_gamma   90.00
#
_symmetry.space_group_name_H-M   'P 1'
#
loop_
_entity.id
_entity.type
_entity.pdbx_description
1 polymer ?
#
loop_
_entity_poly.entity_id
_entity_poly.type
_entity_poly.pdbx_seq_one_letter_code
_entity_poly.pdbx_strand_id
1 'polypeptide(L)'
;MTTNAIDDLIQECYLLEHAGKMHLALRRGIDAERLARSLGEIDLAASALAAQALVQAHLGHYPRARTLAEYALDCASPTALGRAEAYIALGICASETDDLDTAEAHYHSAVDLSREIGHNQTLLRALHDLGCGIYYPRGQFALAITTEQEVLQIAGQQGITLYQEYAWTAQALVYLATGDSSRAEEALNNLERLLSPDSRLKGYYHCLSGHHHQMAGNLEAAPACYAQALALAETVGDPGLNVEIRLGMSSYHRAQVDLPAASHWADTAVEAASRSGYHHLEGRALIERGRVAWEMGNLVNAQDDFHRALRRLEPLKANFDLSHAWLMLSALIHQASNVQKREADEARQSWINAAQGIMDGGYDYLLERDWKLTFPLITAYLNDPHPQAARLASEAMALLQRAPPPLRVYTLDRFEVRQGVRVIPSFEWRNRQAGELFRLLLISPGRRLFRDQIIEAMWPEKSPDAAKAFLHQTTSALRRVLEPDLPEKFPSRYLFVEEGLVTLRLPPGSQVDFETFEQCIQKGELDAALDLFRGEPFPLDMYHDWAAASREQLNQQYIKVLLDVSRQKLLAGDPQGALKSCYRLLSIDPWQEQAVLTGMQACILLKDRMGAIRLYTELVRSLQEDLSVAPIPELRQLYQSLL
;
A
#
# COMPACT_ATOMS: atom_id res chain seq x y z
N MET A 1 -26.00 -41.09 -17.90
CA MET A 1 -24.56 -41.45 -18.04
C MET A 1 -23.86 -40.68 -19.17
N THR A 2 -24.56 -40.46 -20.32
CA THR A 2 -23.95 -39.80 -21.49
C THR A 2 -23.81 -38.30 -21.37
N THR A 3 -24.79 -37.57 -20.79
CA THR A 3 -24.71 -36.13 -20.53
C THR A 3 -23.62 -35.75 -19.55
N ASN A 4 -23.44 -36.51 -18.45
CA ASN A 4 -22.33 -36.28 -17.50
C ASN A 4 -20.95 -36.37 -18.16
N ALA A 5 -20.79 -37.25 -19.19
CA ALA A 5 -19.52 -37.34 -19.91
C ALA A 5 -19.19 -36.12 -20.76
N ILE A 6 -20.20 -35.40 -21.26
CA ILE A 6 -20.01 -34.12 -21.98
C ILE A 6 -19.60 -33.03 -21.00
N ASP A 7 -20.29 -32.93 -19.87
CA ASP A 7 -19.96 -31.97 -18.81
C ASP A 7 -18.54 -32.20 -18.29
N ASP A 8 -18.14 -33.46 -18.05
CA ASP A 8 -16.78 -33.81 -17.63
C ASP A 8 -15.72 -33.34 -18.64
N LEU A 9 -15.98 -33.52 -19.96
CA LEU A 9 -15.08 -33.06 -21.01
C LEU A 9 -14.98 -31.52 -21.08
N ILE A 10 -16.10 -30.81 -20.88
CA ILE A 10 -16.12 -29.33 -20.82
C ILE A 10 -15.35 -28.86 -19.60
N GLN A 11 -15.57 -29.46 -18.44
CA GLN A 11 -14.83 -29.13 -17.21
C GLN A 11 -13.32 -29.43 -17.37
N GLU A 12 -12.96 -30.56 -17.98
CA GLU A 12 -11.55 -30.87 -18.27
C GLU A 12 -10.94 -29.84 -19.24
N CYS A 13 -11.72 -29.31 -20.21
CA CYS A 13 -11.29 -28.24 -21.09
C CYS A 13 -10.91 -26.98 -20.29
N TYR A 14 -11.75 -26.53 -19.35
CA TYR A 14 -11.48 -25.38 -18.49
C TYR A 14 -10.30 -25.60 -17.55
N LEU A 15 -10.19 -26.77 -16.94
CA LEU A 15 -9.05 -27.10 -16.06
C LEU A 15 -7.71 -27.08 -16.83
N LEU A 16 -7.70 -27.59 -18.07
CA LEU A 16 -6.52 -27.58 -18.93
C LEU A 16 -6.18 -26.16 -19.43
N GLU A 17 -7.18 -25.35 -19.72
CA GLU A 17 -7.04 -23.94 -20.08
C GLU A 17 -6.40 -23.16 -18.94
N HIS A 18 -6.94 -23.26 -17.72
CA HIS A 18 -6.34 -22.67 -16.53
C HIS A 18 -4.91 -23.15 -16.23
N ALA A 19 -4.61 -24.41 -16.54
CA ALA A 19 -3.27 -24.96 -16.42
C ALA A 19 -2.31 -24.53 -17.57
N GLY A 20 -2.77 -23.69 -18.52
CA GLY A 20 -1.99 -23.26 -19.67
C GLY A 20 -1.77 -24.32 -20.76
N LYS A 21 -2.44 -25.48 -20.67
CA LYS A 21 -2.32 -26.59 -21.63
C LYS A 21 -3.29 -26.41 -22.80
N MET A 22 -3.21 -25.27 -23.51
CA MET A 22 -4.20 -24.80 -24.48
C MET A 22 -4.52 -25.81 -25.60
N HIS A 23 -3.51 -26.50 -26.16
CA HIS A 23 -3.77 -27.50 -27.20
C HIS A 23 -4.56 -28.72 -26.71
N LEU A 24 -4.34 -29.13 -25.48
CA LEU A 24 -5.12 -30.23 -24.87
C LEU A 24 -6.52 -29.76 -24.52
N ALA A 25 -6.68 -28.55 -23.97
CA ALA A 25 -7.95 -27.92 -23.69
C ALA A 25 -8.82 -27.86 -24.96
N LEU A 26 -8.26 -27.33 -26.05
CA LEU A 26 -8.98 -27.25 -27.34
C LEU A 26 -9.42 -28.63 -27.84
N ARG A 27 -8.59 -29.66 -27.70
CA ARG A 27 -8.98 -31.04 -28.08
C ARG A 27 -10.17 -31.53 -27.25
N ARG A 28 -10.18 -31.30 -25.94
CA ARG A 28 -11.30 -31.67 -25.06
C ARG A 28 -12.59 -30.95 -25.44
N GLY A 29 -12.52 -29.65 -25.73
CA GLY A 29 -13.66 -28.89 -26.22
C GLY A 29 -14.23 -29.43 -27.53
N ILE A 30 -13.39 -29.83 -28.49
CA ILE A 30 -13.82 -30.46 -29.75
C ILE A 30 -14.44 -31.84 -29.51
N ASP A 31 -13.90 -32.65 -28.62
CA ASP A 31 -14.44 -33.95 -28.29
C ASP A 31 -15.81 -33.81 -27.60
N ALA A 32 -15.97 -32.84 -26.69
CA ALA A 32 -17.23 -32.51 -26.04
C ALA A 32 -18.30 -32.08 -27.06
N GLU A 33 -17.96 -31.17 -27.98
CA GLU A 33 -18.88 -30.70 -29.03
C GLU A 33 -19.35 -31.88 -29.92
N ARG A 34 -18.41 -32.72 -30.38
CA ARG A 34 -18.73 -33.88 -31.21
C ARG A 34 -19.68 -34.85 -30.50
N LEU A 35 -19.43 -35.11 -29.22
CA LEU A 35 -20.27 -36.01 -28.43
C LEU A 35 -21.65 -35.39 -28.21
N ALA A 36 -21.73 -34.11 -27.83
CA ALA A 36 -23.00 -33.42 -27.63
C ALA A 36 -23.87 -33.42 -28.89
N ARG A 37 -23.29 -33.11 -30.07
CA ARG A 37 -24.01 -33.17 -31.35
C ARG A 37 -24.49 -34.60 -31.70
N SER A 38 -23.70 -35.61 -31.42
CA SER A 38 -24.08 -36.99 -31.69
C SER A 38 -25.26 -37.49 -30.85
N LEU A 39 -25.46 -36.84 -29.69
CA LEU A 39 -26.55 -37.15 -28.76
C LEU A 39 -27.76 -36.18 -28.90
N GLY A 40 -27.66 -35.15 -29.74
CA GLY A 40 -28.70 -34.12 -29.93
C GLY A 40 -28.77 -33.11 -28.78
N GLU A 41 -27.76 -33.04 -27.92
CA GLU A 41 -27.69 -32.12 -26.76
C GLU A 41 -27.19 -30.74 -27.21
N ILE A 42 -28.13 -29.90 -27.70
CA ILE A 42 -27.80 -28.63 -28.37
C ILE A 42 -27.17 -27.63 -27.42
N ASP A 43 -27.67 -27.50 -26.17
CA ASP A 43 -27.14 -26.56 -25.19
C ASP A 43 -25.74 -26.96 -24.70
N LEU A 44 -25.49 -28.26 -24.55
CA LEU A 44 -24.15 -28.76 -24.21
C LEU A 44 -23.17 -28.59 -25.40
N ALA A 45 -23.64 -28.72 -26.64
CA ALA A 45 -22.82 -28.41 -27.80
C ALA A 45 -22.46 -26.91 -27.87
N ALA A 46 -23.38 -26.04 -27.48
CA ALA A 46 -23.11 -24.60 -27.38
C ALA A 46 -22.07 -24.30 -26.25
N SER A 47 -22.17 -24.93 -25.08
CA SER A 47 -21.18 -24.79 -24.02
C SER A 47 -19.80 -25.30 -24.47
N ALA A 48 -19.73 -26.41 -25.20
CA ALA A 48 -18.49 -26.92 -25.75
C ALA A 48 -17.87 -25.99 -26.83
N LEU A 49 -18.70 -25.33 -27.65
CA LEU A 49 -18.28 -24.29 -28.59
C LEU A 49 -17.75 -23.05 -27.88
N ALA A 50 -18.42 -22.61 -26.83
CA ALA A 50 -18.01 -21.47 -26.01
C ALA A 50 -16.67 -21.75 -25.31
N ALA A 51 -16.47 -22.96 -24.77
CA ALA A 51 -15.19 -23.39 -24.20
C ALA A 51 -14.05 -23.38 -25.25
N GLN A 52 -14.33 -23.86 -26.48
CA GLN A 52 -13.37 -23.74 -27.59
C GLN A 52 -13.06 -22.29 -27.94
N ALA A 53 -14.09 -21.41 -27.95
CA ALA A 53 -13.92 -19.98 -28.23
C ALA A 53 -13.02 -19.33 -27.20
N LEU A 54 -13.20 -19.60 -25.91
CA LEU A 54 -12.33 -19.10 -24.83
C LEU A 54 -10.87 -19.53 -25.01
N VAL A 55 -10.61 -20.81 -25.30
CA VAL A 55 -9.27 -21.31 -25.58
C VAL A 55 -8.65 -20.64 -26.81
N GLN A 56 -9.44 -20.42 -27.87
CA GLN A 56 -8.95 -19.73 -29.08
C GLN A 56 -8.66 -18.25 -28.81
N ALA A 57 -9.45 -17.57 -27.98
CA ALA A 57 -9.22 -16.20 -27.58
C ALA A 57 -7.89 -16.09 -26.80
N HIS A 58 -7.63 -16.97 -25.84
CA HIS A 58 -6.37 -17.00 -25.10
C HIS A 58 -5.13 -17.40 -25.94
N LEU A 59 -5.36 -18.07 -27.08
CA LEU A 59 -4.32 -18.32 -28.09
C LEU A 59 -4.08 -17.13 -29.04
N GLY A 60 -4.84 -16.03 -28.91
CA GLY A 60 -4.78 -14.87 -29.79
C GLY A 60 -5.47 -15.07 -31.16
N HIS A 61 -6.23 -16.15 -31.32
CA HIS A 61 -6.95 -16.46 -32.55
C HIS A 61 -8.34 -15.81 -32.58
N TYR A 62 -8.42 -14.49 -32.36
CA TYR A 62 -9.68 -13.74 -32.13
C TYR A 62 -10.75 -13.93 -33.22
N PRO A 63 -10.44 -13.92 -34.55
CA PRO A 63 -11.47 -14.15 -35.56
C PRO A 63 -12.13 -15.52 -35.42
N ARG A 64 -11.37 -16.57 -35.09
CA ARG A 64 -11.88 -17.91 -34.90
C ARG A 64 -12.67 -18.04 -33.60
N ALA A 65 -12.16 -17.43 -32.51
CA ALA A 65 -12.87 -17.37 -31.23
C ALA A 65 -14.23 -16.71 -31.37
N ARG A 66 -14.30 -15.58 -32.05
CA ARG A 66 -15.55 -14.86 -32.34
C ARG A 66 -16.53 -15.72 -33.10
N THR A 67 -16.10 -16.36 -34.20
CA THR A 67 -16.99 -17.25 -35.00
C THR A 67 -17.55 -18.38 -34.16
N LEU A 68 -16.76 -19.01 -33.31
CA LEU A 68 -17.22 -20.10 -32.44
C LEU A 68 -18.21 -19.58 -31.39
N ALA A 69 -17.94 -18.45 -30.78
CA ALA A 69 -18.81 -17.84 -29.76
C ALA A 69 -20.15 -17.38 -30.36
N GLU A 70 -20.13 -16.71 -31.53
CA GLU A 70 -21.35 -16.32 -32.25
C GLU A 70 -22.18 -17.55 -32.60
N TYR A 71 -21.56 -18.62 -33.08
CA TYR A 71 -22.27 -19.86 -33.37
C TYR A 71 -22.85 -20.53 -32.11
N ALA A 72 -22.14 -20.45 -30.97
CA ALA A 72 -22.70 -20.90 -29.70
C ALA A 72 -23.94 -20.09 -29.30
N LEU A 73 -23.92 -18.76 -29.50
CA LEU A 73 -25.08 -17.90 -29.25
C LEU A 73 -26.28 -18.21 -30.14
N ASP A 74 -26.04 -18.53 -31.41
CA ASP A 74 -27.10 -18.85 -32.39
C ASP A 74 -27.78 -20.20 -32.08
N CYS A 75 -27.03 -21.17 -31.55
CA CYS A 75 -27.55 -22.51 -31.29
C CYS A 75 -28.16 -22.66 -29.91
N ALA A 76 -27.66 -21.95 -28.89
CA ALA A 76 -28.04 -22.14 -27.50
C ALA A 76 -29.43 -21.61 -27.17
N SER A 77 -30.16 -22.27 -26.28
CA SER A 77 -31.40 -21.75 -25.69
C SER A 77 -31.11 -20.43 -24.91
N PRO A 78 -32.11 -19.54 -24.73
CA PRO A 78 -31.90 -18.23 -24.09
C PRO A 78 -31.24 -18.28 -22.72
N THR A 79 -31.50 -19.30 -21.93
CA THR A 79 -31.01 -19.50 -20.57
C THR A 79 -29.91 -20.58 -20.49
N ALA A 80 -29.28 -20.96 -21.60
CA ALA A 80 -28.23 -21.95 -21.60
C ALA A 80 -26.91 -21.36 -21.08
N LEU A 81 -26.17 -22.11 -20.28
CA LEU A 81 -24.84 -21.75 -19.76
C LEU A 81 -23.88 -21.35 -20.89
N GLY A 82 -23.90 -22.07 -22.00
CA GLY A 82 -23.04 -21.81 -23.15
C GLY A 82 -23.20 -20.39 -23.75
N ARG A 83 -24.34 -19.72 -23.56
CA ARG A 83 -24.52 -18.32 -23.95
C ARG A 83 -23.71 -17.37 -23.07
N ALA A 84 -23.75 -17.57 -21.75
CA ALA A 84 -22.97 -16.74 -20.81
C ALA A 84 -21.47 -16.88 -21.08
N GLU A 85 -20.99 -18.10 -21.31
CA GLU A 85 -19.59 -18.41 -21.65
C GLU A 85 -19.20 -17.86 -23.03
N ALA A 86 -20.09 -17.89 -24.02
CA ALA A 86 -19.86 -17.28 -25.33
C ALA A 86 -19.73 -15.75 -25.24
N TYR A 87 -20.54 -15.09 -24.40
CA TYR A 87 -20.39 -13.67 -24.13
C TYR A 87 -19.04 -13.33 -23.50
N ILE A 88 -18.51 -14.16 -22.58
CA ILE A 88 -17.16 -13.98 -22.02
C ILE A 88 -16.12 -14.06 -23.15
N ALA A 89 -16.19 -15.08 -24.01
CA ALA A 89 -15.26 -15.23 -25.13
C ALA A 89 -15.31 -14.03 -26.10
N LEU A 90 -16.49 -13.49 -26.39
CA LEU A 90 -16.65 -12.28 -27.19
C LEU A 90 -16.10 -11.05 -26.48
N GLY A 91 -16.32 -10.94 -25.18
CA GLY A 91 -15.76 -9.89 -24.34
C GLY A 91 -14.24 -9.87 -24.39
N ILE A 92 -13.59 -11.03 -24.22
CA ILE A 92 -12.12 -11.17 -24.35
C ILE A 92 -11.67 -10.77 -25.76
N CYS A 93 -12.33 -11.26 -26.82
CA CYS A 93 -11.98 -10.91 -28.19
C CYS A 93 -12.08 -9.39 -28.46
N ALA A 94 -13.09 -8.74 -27.91
CA ALA A 94 -13.27 -7.30 -28.07
C ALA A 94 -12.25 -6.52 -27.24
N SER A 95 -11.98 -6.91 -25.99
CA SER A 95 -10.98 -6.31 -25.13
C SER A 95 -9.57 -6.38 -25.73
N GLU A 96 -9.19 -7.52 -26.26
CA GLU A 96 -7.88 -7.74 -26.87
C GLU A 96 -7.72 -7.06 -28.26
N THR A 97 -8.80 -6.52 -28.80
CA THR A 97 -8.81 -5.71 -30.02
C THR A 97 -9.15 -4.24 -29.75
N ASP A 98 -9.00 -3.80 -28.50
CA ASP A 98 -9.23 -2.42 -28.01
C ASP A 98 -10.66 -1.88 -28.14
N ASP A 99 -11.63 -2.73 -28.40
CA ASP A 99 -13.04 -2.36 -28.38
C ASP A 99 -13.64 -2.60 -26.99
N LEU A 100 -13.18 -1.78 -26.01
CA LEU A 100 -13.59 -1.93 -24.63
C LEU A 100 -15.08 -1.65 -24.39
N ASP A 101 -15.75 -0.86 -25.24
CA ASP A 101 -17.18 -0.61 -25.14
C ASP A 101 -17.98 -1.88 -25.49
N THR A 102 -17.62 -2.56 -26.56
CA THR A 102 -18.22 -3.85 -26.93
C THR A 102 -17.88 -4.94 -25.93
N ALA A 103 -16.64 -4.96 -25.40
CA ALA A 103 -16.21 -5.91 -24.38
C ALA A 103 -17.05 -5.76 -23.09
N GLU A 104 -17.23 -4.53 -22.60
CA GLU A 104 -18.05 -4.22 -21.44
C GLU A 104 -19.50 -4.71 -21.62
N ALA A 105 -20.12 -4.44 -22.78
CA ALA A 105 -21.47 -4.89 -23.08
C ALA A 105 -21.60 -6.42 -23.05
N HIS A 106 -20.61 -7.14 -23.59
CA HIS A 106 -20.58 -8.60 -23.55
C HIS A 106 -20.39 -9.14 -22.14
N TYR A 107 -19.48 -8.57 -21.33
CA TYR A 107 -19.30 -9.00 -19.96
C TYR A 107 -20.54 -8.74 -19.10
N HIS A 108 -21.23 -7.61 -19.27
CA HIS A 108 -22.51 -7.37 -18.62
C HIS A 108 -23.56 -8.42 -19.00
N SER A 109 -23.67 -8.76 -20.28
CA SER A 109 -24.56 -9.83 -20.73
C SER A 109 -24.22 -11.19 -20.09
N ALA A 110 -22.93 -11.49 -19.93
CA ALA A 110 -22.47 -12.70 -19.25
C ALA A 110 -22.83 -12.67 -17.76
N VAL A 111 -22.63 -11.54 -17.07
CA VAL A 111 -22.96 -11.34 -15.65
C VAL A 111 -24.45 -11.54 -15.41
N ASP A 112 -25.29 -10.85 -16.18
CA ASP A 112 -26.76 -10.91 -16.02
C ASP A 112 -27.26 -12.31 -16.23
N LEU A 113 -26.86 -12.97 -17.32
CA LEU A 113 -27.27 -14.33 -17.61
C LEU A 113 -26.74 -15.33 -16.56
N SER A 114 -25.49 -15.19 -16.11
CA SER A 114 -24.91 -16.07 -15.08
C SER A 114 -25.66 -15.94 -13.74
N ARG A 115 -26.13 -14.74 -13.40
CA ARG A 115 -26.99 -14.51 -12.22
C ARG A 115 -28.35 -15.15 -12.39
N GLU A 116 -28.99 -15.02 -13.58
CA GLU A 116 -30.27 -15.61 -13.88
C GLU A 116 -30.25 -17.14 -13.75
N ILE A 117 -29.23 -17.79 -14.29
CA ILE A 117 -29.10 -19.26 -14.24
C ILE A 117 -28.47 -19.77 -12.92
N GLY A 118 -27.96 -18.88 -12.08
CA GLY A 118 -27.32 -19.24 -10.80
C GLY A 118 -25.95 -19.92 -10.93
N HIS A 119 -25.21 -19.71 -12.04
CA HIS A 119 -23.92 -20.35 -12.27
C HIS A 119 -22.75 -19.48 -11.79
N ASN A 120 -22.31 -19.70 -10.55
CA ASN A 120 -21.34 -18.86 -9.86
C ASN A 120 -19.95 -18.85 -10.53
N GLN A 121 -19.48 -19.95 -11.10
CA GLN A 121 -18.15 -19.99 -11.71
C GLN A 121 -18.03 -19.07 -12.93
N THR A 122 -19.03 -19.07 -13.82
CA THR A 122 -19.09 -18.18 -14.98
C THR A 122 -19.33 -16.72 -14.54
N LEU A 123 -20.15 -16.52 -13.50
CA LEU A 123 -20.34 -15.20 -12.88
C LEU A 123 -19.04 -14.60 -12.37
N LEU A 124 -18.26 -15.38 -11.61
CA LEU A 124 -16.97 -14.95 -11.07
C LEU A 124 -15.99 -14.54 -12.17
N ARG A 125 -15.92 -15.32 -13.25
CA ARG A 125 -15.09 -14.99 -14.41
C ARG A 125 -15.52 -13.67 -15.06
N ALA A 126 -16.81 -13.54 -15.36
CA ALA A 126 -17.35 -12.34 -16.01
C ALA A 126 -17.17 -11.08 -15.17
N LEU A 127 -17.37 -11.17 -13.85
CA LEU A 127 -17.12 -10.05 -12.92
C LEU A 127 -15.65 -9.67 -12.87
N HIS A 128 -14.74 -10.65 -12.76
CA HIS A 128 -13.31 -10.38 -12.75
C HIS A 128 -12.83 -9.73 -14.06
N ASP A 129 -13.24 -10.28 -15.21
CA ASP A 129 -12.88 -9.73 -16.53
C ASP A 129 -13.44 -8.30 -16.69
N LEU A 130 -14.61 -8.01 -16.14
CA LEU A 130 -15.18 -6.65 -16.11
C LEU A 130 -14.37 -5.72 -15.20
N GLY A 131 -14.05 -6.16 -13.98
CA GLY A 131 -13.31 -5.38 -12.99
C GLY A 131 -11.87 -5.08 -13.42
N CYS A 132 -11.11 -6.11 -13.76
CA CYS A 132 -9.69 -6.02 -14.10
C CYS A 132 -9.45 -5.67 -15.58
N GLY A 133 -10.29 -6.19 -16.51
CA GLY A 133 -10.11 -6.00 -17.94
C GLY A 133 -10.72 -4.71 -18.50
N ILE A 134 -11.72 -4.15 -17.84
CA ILE A 134 -12.43 -2.94 -18.31
C ILE A 134 -12.27 -1.78 -17.33
N TYR A 135 -12.75 -1.94 -16.11
CA TYR A 135 -12.82 -0.80 -15.17
C TYR A 135 -11.44 -0.33 -14.73
N TYR A 136 -10.49 -1.25 -14.49
CA TYR A 136 -9.12 -0.87 -14.12
C TYR A 136 -8.40 -0.11 -15.25
N PRO A 137 -8.32 -0.59 -16.50
CA PRO A 137 -7.69 0.17 -17.59
C PRO A 137 -8.33 1.53 -17.86
N ARG A 138 -9.65 1.66 -17.66
CA ARG A 138 -10.35 2.94 -17.80
C ARG A 138 -10.16 3.89 -16.62
N GLY A 139 -9.49 3.46 -15.55
CA GLY A 139 -9.34 4.25 -14.34
C GLY A 139 -10.61 4.34 -13.48
N GLN A 140 -11.62 3.51 -13.75
CA GLN A 140 -12.87 3.45 -12.97
C GLN A 140 -12.65 2.65 -11.68
N PHE A 141 -11.71 3.10 -10.86
CA PHE A 141 -11.17 2.34 -9.73
C PHE A 141 -12.21 1.96 -8.67
N ALA A 142 -13.20 2.84 -8.42
CA ALA A 142 -14.28 2.51 -7.49
C ALA A 142 -15.13 1.33 -7.98
N LEU A 143 -15.44 1.29 -9.28
CA LEU A 143 -16.17 0.17 -9.89
C LEU A 143 -15.32 -1.09 -9.89
N ALA A 144 -14.03 -1.01 -10.24
CA ALA A 144 -13.13 -2.15 -10.19
C ALA A 144 -13.10 -2.77 -8.78
N ILE A 145 -12.89 -1.96 -7.73
CA ILE A 145 -12.88 -2.44 -6.34
C ILE A 145 -14.22 -3.07 -5.95
N THR A 146 -15.35 -2.43 -6.26
CA THR A 146 -16.68 -2.95 -5.89
C THR A 146 -16.94 -4.29 -6.57
N THR A 147 -16.58 -4.42 -7.84
CA THR A 147 -16.74 -5.66 -8.62
C THR A 147 -15.86 -6.78 -8.05
N GLU A 148 -14.58 -6.49 -7.74
CA GLU A 148 -13.68 -7.48 -7.15
C GLU A 148 -14.05 -7.84 -5.70
N GLN A 149 -14.71 -6.97 -4.96
CA GLN A 149 -15.30 -7.31 -3.65
C GLN A 149 -16.46 -8.29 -3.78
N GLU A 150 -17.30 -8.15 -4.82
CA GLU A 150 -18.35 -9.13 -5.13
C GLU A 150 -17.73 -10.49 -5.49
N VAL A 151 -16.64 -10.50 -6.30
CA VAL A 151 -15.88 -11.72 -6.62
C VAL A 151 -15.37 -12.38 -5.33
N LEU A 152 -14.74 -11.63 -4.42
CA LEU A 152 -14.26 -12.15 -3.14
C LEU A 152 -15.38 -12.75 -2.29
N GLN A 153 -16.51 -12.09 -2.22
CA GLN A 153 -17.64 -12.55 -1.44
C GLN A 153 -18.18 -13.89 -1.99
N ILE A 154 -18.43 -13.97 -3.29
CA ILE A 154 -18.96 -15.19 -3.92
C ILE A 154 -17.94 -16.32 -3.86
N ALA A 155 -16.67 -16.05 -4.22
CA ALA A 155 -15.62 -17.03 -4.22
C ALA A 155 -15.31 -17.56 -2.79
N GLY A 156 -15.37 -16.69 -1.78
CA GLY A 156 -15.23 -17.07 -0.38
C GLY A 156 -16.34 -18.00 0.09
N GLN A 157 -17.58 -17.71 -0.24
CA GLN A 157 -18.74 -18.55 0.09
C GLN A 157 -18.69 -19.93 -0.58
N GLN A 158 -18.11 -20.02 -1.78
CA GLN A 158 -18.00 -21.25 -2.57
C GLN A 158 -16.69 -22.01 -2.35
N GLY A 159 -15.71 -21.42 -1.61
CA GLY A 159 -14.40 -22.01 -1.43
C GLY A 159 -13.53 -22.02 -2.69
N ILE A 160 -13.76 -21.12 -3.65
CA ILE A 160 -13.04 -21.07 -4.93
C ILE A 160 -11.81 -20.15 -4.80
N THR A 161 -10.69 -20.73 -4.36
CA THR A 161 -9.43 -20.00 -4.07
C THR A 161 -8.91 -19.21 -5.28
N LEU A 162 -8.99 -19.77 -6.49
CA LEU A 162 -8.49 -19.12 -7.72
C LEU A 162 -9.04 -17.70 -7.91
N TYR A 163 -10.36 -17.52 -7.78
CA TYR A 163 -10.96 -16.20 -7.95
C TYR A 163 -10.71 -15.26 -6.76
N GLN A 164 -10.43 -15.81 -5.57
CA GLN A 164 -9.93 -14.98 -4.47
C GLN A 164 -8.52 -14.46 -4.76
N GLU A 165 -7.62 -15.30 -5.31
CA GLU A 165 -6.29 -14.87 -5.75
C GLU A 165 -6.37 -13.77 -6.82
N TYR A 166 -7.22 -13.93 -7.84
CA TYR A 166 -7.44 -12.93 -8.89
C TYR A 166 -7.95 -11.61 -8.31
N ALA A 167 -8.95 -11.65 -7.46
CA ALA A 167 -9.56 -10.45 -6.90
C ALA A 167 -8.61 -9.68 -5.96
N TRP A 168 -7.81 -10.36 -5.14
CA TRP A 168 -6.79 -9.69 -4.34
C TRP A 168 -5.68 -9.10 -5.20
N THR A 169 -5.30 -9.74 -6.30
CA THR A 169 -4.34 -9.20 -7.27
C THR A 169 -4.88 -7.91 -7.91
N ALA A 170 -6.13 -7.92 -8.37
CA ALA A 170 -6.76 -6.76 -8.98
C ALA A 170 -6.92 -5.60 -7.97
N GLN A 171 -7.31 -5.88 -6.72
CA GLN A 171 -7.39 -4.86 -5.67
C GLN A 171 -6.01 -4.27 -5.35
N ALA A 172 -4.96 -5.09 -5.27
CA ALA A 172 -3.60 -4.60 -5.07
C ALA A 172 -3.16 -3.65 -6.21
N LEU A 173 -3.47 -3.99 -7.48
CA LEU A 173 -3.22 -3.12 -8.63
C LEU A 173 -3.90 -1.75 -8.47
N VAL A 174 -5.17 -1.73 -8.11
CA VAL A 174 -5.92 -0.48 -7.92
C VAL A 174 -5.35 0.34 -6.77
N TYR A 175 -5.07 -0.28 -5.62
CA TYR A 175 -4.54 0.45 -4.46
C TYR A 175 -3.13 1.01 -4.71
N LEU A 176 -2.29 0.30 -5.48
CA LEU A 176 -1.00 0.82 -5.91
C LEU A 176 -1.15 1.99 -6.90
N ALA A 177 -2.10 1.93 -7.83
CA ALA A 177 -2.37 3.01 -8.77
C ALA A 177 -2.92 4.28 -8.07
N THR A 178 -3.68 4.11 -6.99
CA THR A 178 -4.27 5.20 -6.20
C THR A 178 -3.41 5.66 -5.03
N GLY A 179 -2.25 5.03 -4.78
CA GLY A 179 -1.34 5.39 -3.70
C GLY A 179 -1.79 4.95 -2.30
N ASP A 180 -2.79 4.10 -2.19
CA ASP A 180 -3.25 3.54 -0.92
C ASP A 180 -2.35 2.37 -0.48
N SER A 181 -1.20 2.73 0.07
CA SER A 181 -0.20 1.75 0.50
C SER A 181 -0.70 0.77 1.56
N SER A 182 -1.56 1.22 2.46
CA SER A 182 -2.06 0.37 3.55
C SER A 182 -2.97 -0.74 3.02
N ARG A 183 -3.91 -0.37 2.13
CA ARG A 183 -4.79 -1.36 1.50
C ARG A 183 -4.05 -2.23 0.49
N ALA A 184 -3.04 -1.69 -0.20
CA ALA A 184 -2.17 -2.49 -1.08
C ALA A 184 -1.43 -3.57 -0.29
N GLU A 185 -0.86 -3.23 0.87
CA GLU A 185 -0.20 -4.18 1.77
C GLU A 185 -1.18 -5.25 2.27
N GLU A 186 -2.38 -4.85 2.68
CA GLU A 186 -3.43 -5.78 3.11
C GLU A 186 -3.82 -6.76 2.00
N ALA A 187 -4.02 -6.26 0.78
CA ALA A 187 -4.36 -7.08 -0.38
C ALA A 187 -3.24 -8.07 -0.72
N LEU A 188 -1.98 -7.62 -0.70
CA LEU A 188 -0.81 -8.47 -0.95
C LEU A 188 -0.65 -9.55 0.14
N ASN A 189 -0.85 -9.22 1.41
CA ASN A 189 -0.78 -10.18 2.51
C ASN A 189 -1.89 -11.24 2.42
N ASN A 190 -3.09 -10.86 1.99
CA ASN A 190 -4.18 -11.82 1.77
C ASN A 190 -3.90 -12.71 0.55
N LEU A 191 -3.37 -12.14 -0.54
CA LEU A 191 -2.94 -12.89 -1.71
C LEU A 191 -1.86 -13.93 -1.34
N GLU A 192 -0.80 -13.51 -0.63
CA GLU A 192 0.30 -14.38 -0.22
C GLU A 192 -0.18 -15.64 0.52
N ARG A 193 -1.15 -15.48 1.43
CA ARG A 193 -1.72 -16.60 2.20
C ARG A 193 -2.48 -17.61 1.36
N LEU A 194 -3.01 -17.19 0.22
CA LEU A 194 -3.79 -18.04 -0.68
C LEU A 194 -2.94 -18.74 -1.75
N LEU A 195 -1.79 -18.13 -2.14
CA LEU A 195 -0.96 -18.59 -3.24
C LEU A 195 -0.46 -20.04 -3.01
N SER A 196 -0.88 -20.93 -3.90
CA SER A 196 -0.33 -22.29 -3.94
C SER A 196 1.10 -22.29 -4.54
N PRO A 197 1.91 -23.35 -4.33
CA PRO A 197 3.23 -23.48 -4.95
C PRO A 197 3.23 -23.32 -6.47
N ASP A 198 2.17 -23.74 -7.14
CA ASP A 198 2.05 -23.73 -8.60
C ASP A 198 1.15 -22.59 -9.13
N SER A 199 0.74 -21.63 -8.28
CA SER A 199 -0.09 -20.52 -8.73
C SER A 199 0.62 -19.64 -9.75
N ARG A 200 -0.05 -19.37 -10.87
CA ARG A 200 0.43 -18.47 -11.93
C ARG A 200 0.51 -17.01 -11.46
N LEU A 201 -0.23 -16.65 -10.41
CA LEU A 201 -0.26 -15.29 -9.86
C LEU A 201 0.93 -14.95 -8.96
N LYS A 202 1.81 -15.90 -8.65
CA LYS A 202 3.06 -15.61 -7.92
C LYS A 202 3.92 -14.55 -8.60
N GLY A 203 3.98 -14.57 -9.92
CA GLY A 203 4.70 -13.54 -10.68
C GLY A 203 4.12 -12.15 -10.45
N TYR A 204 2.79 -12.03 -10.46
CA TYR A 204 2.09 -10.78 -10.14
C TYR A 204 2.30 -10.38 -8.68
N TYR A 205 2.18 -11.31 -7.73
CA TYR A 205 2.45 -11.04 -6.32
C TYR A 205 3.83 -10.41 -6.11
N HIS A 206 4.87 -11.01 -6.67
CA HIS A 206 6.23 -10.45 -6.54
C HIS A 206 6.38 -9.11 -7.27
N CYS A 207 5.81 -8.95 -8.46
CA CYS A 207 5.83 -7.68 -9.18
C CYS A 207 5.17 -6.57 -8.37
N LEU A 208 3.96 -6.80 -7.87
CA LEU A 208 3.20 -5.83 -7.09
C LEU A 208 3.83 -5.55 -5.71
N SER A 209 4.45 -6.56 -5.09
CA SER A 209 5.26 -6.36 -3.88
C SER A 209 6.46 -5.45 -4.16
N GLY A 210 7.11 -5.59 -5.32
CA GLY A 210 8.16 -4.67 -5.77
C GLY A 210 7.65 -3.23 -5.92
N HIS A 211 6.49 -3.03 -6.55
CA HIS A 211 5.85 -1.72 -6.66
C HIS A 211 5.48 -1.14 -5.29
N HIS A 212 4.94 -1.98 -4.40
CA HIS A 212 4.62 -1.57 -3.03
C HIS A 212 5.87 -1.12 -2.26
N HIS A 213 6.97 -1.89 -2.32
CA HIS A 213 8.23 -1.51 -1.69
C HIS A 213 8.79 -0.19 -2.23
N GLN A 214 8.71 0.06 -3.54
CA GLN A 214 9.10 1.35 -4.11
C GLN A 214 8.23 2.50 -3.58
N MET A 215 6.91 2.33 -3.59
CA MET A 215 5.98 3.32 -3.07
C MET A 215 6.21 3.58 -1.58
N ALA A 216 6.60 2.54 -0.84
CA ALA A 216 6.96 2.57 0.57
C ALA A 216 8.33 3.23 0.85
N GLY A 217 9.11 3.57 -0.18
CA GLY A 217 10.48 4.04 -0.02
C GLY A 217 11.50 2.97 0.40
N ASN A 218 11.08 1.69 0.45
CA ASN A 218 11.96 0.56 0.75
C ASN A 218 12.65 0.07 -0.53
N LEU A 219 13.56 0.89 -1.04
CA LEU A 219 14.24 0.65 -2.31
C LEU A 219 15.20 -0.54 -2.27
N GLU A 220 15.59 -1.04 -1.08
CA GLU A 220 16.48 -2.20 -0.95
C GLU A 220 15.76 -3.53 -1.25
N ALA A 221 14.46 -3.62 -0.94
CA ALA A 221 13.68 -4.84 -1.12
C ALA A 221 13.11 -5.00 -2.55
N ALA A 222 12.82 -3.89 -3.23
CA ALA A 222 12.14 -3.90 -4.53
C ALA A 222 12.86 -4.73 -5.62
N PRO A 223 14.20 -4.66 -5.81
CA PRO A 223 14.89 -5.41 -6.86
C PRO A 223 14.76 -6.93 -6.71
N ALA A 224 14.80 -7.44 -5.47
CA ALA A 224 14.66 -8.87 -5.22
C ALA A 224 13.26 -9.37 -5.64
N CYS A 225 12.23 -8.58 -5.37
CA CYS A 225 10.86 -8.89 -5.80
C CYS A 225 10.74 -8.92 -7.32
N TYR A 226 11.27 -7.92 -8.02
CA TYR A 226 11.24 -7.90 -9.49
C TYR A 226 12.04 -9.03 -10.11
N ALA A 227 13.19 -9.41 -9.54
CA ALA A 227 13.98 -10.54 -10.02
C ALA A 227 13.21 -11.87 -9.91
N GLN A 228 12.50 -12.07 -8.80
CA GLN A 228 11.62 -13.24 -8.61
C GLN A 228 10.45 -13.23 -9.61
N ALA A 229 9.82 -12.07 -9.80
CA ALA A 229 8.75 -11.91 -10.77
C ALA A 229 9.21 -12.23 -12.20
N LEU A 230 10.41 -11.74 -12.59
CA LEU A 230 10.97 -11.96 -13.93
C LEU A 230 11.26 -13.43 -14.21
N ALA A 231 11.85 -14.14 -13.24
CA ALA A 231 12.12 -15.57 -13.35
C ALA A 231 10.83 -16.39 -13.54
N LEU A 232 9.73 -15.98 -12.89
CA LEU A 232 8.42 -16.61 -13.06
C LEU A 232 7.77 -16.24 -14.39
N ALA A 233 7.87 -14.98 -14.82
CA ALA A 233 7.30 -14.52 -16.08
C ALA A 233 7.89 -15.24 -17.31
N GLU A 234 9.18 -15.57 -17.28
CA GLU A 234 9.85 -16.35 -18.34
C GLU A 234 9.28 -17.77 -18.45
N THR A 235 8.86 -18.36 -17.34
CA THR A 235 8.30 -19.73 -17.33
C THR A 235 6.82 -19.77 -17.72
N VAL A 236 6.05 -18.74 -17.33
CA VAL A 236 4.60 -18.66 -17.57
C VAL A 236 4.28 -18.10 -18.97
N GLY A 237 5.16 -17.25 -19.50
CA GLY A 237 4.98 -16.62 -20.80
C GLY A 237 3.87 -15.58 -20.84
N ASP A 238 3.58 -14.90 -19.69
CA ASP A 238 2.57 -13.85 -19.59
C ASP A 238 3.12 -12.50 -20.09
N PRO A 239 2.62 -11.97 -21.22
CA PRO A 239 3.13 -10.73 -21.78
C PRO A 239 2.81 -9.50 -20.91
N GLY A 240 1.65 -9.46 -20.27
CA GLY A 240 1.22 -8.36 -19.39
C GLY A 240 2.13 -8.22 -18.18
N LEU A 241 2.34 -9.32 -17.46
CA LEU A 241 3.28 -9.38 -16.33
C LEU A 241 4.69 -8.94 -16.76
N ASN A 242 5.12 -9.35 -17.94
CA ASN A 242 6.44 -9.03 -18.47
C ASN A 242 6.62 -7.51 -18.67
N VAL A 243 5.58 -6.79 -19.12
CA VAL A 243 5.58 -5.33 -19.26
C VAL A 243 5.58 -4.66 -17.89
N GLU A 244 4.72 -5.11 -16.97
CA GLU A 244 4.60 -4.54 -15.61
C GLU A 244 5.94 -4.62 -14.84
N ILE A 245 6.65 -5.75 -14.94
CA ILE A 245 7.96 -5.90 -14.30
C ILE A 245 8.97 -4.88 -14.87
N ARG A 246 9.01 -4.71 -16.19
CA ARG A 246 9.92 -3.76 -16.85
C ARG A 246 9.61 -2.31 -16.49
N LEU A 247 8.33 -1.96 -16.38
CA LEU A 247 7.89 -0.66 -15.88
C LEU A 247 8.37 -0.43 -14.45
N GLY A 248 8.21 -1.43 -13.60
CA GLY A 248 8.69 -1.37 -12.23
C GLY A 248 10.21 -1.21 -12.12
N MET A 249 10.97 -1.96 -12.94
CA MET A 249 12.43 -1.84 -12.98
C MET A 249 12.87 -0.48 -13.52
N SER A 250 12.23 0.05 -14.56
CA SER A 250 12.52 1.40 -15.08
C SER A 250 12.30 2.45 -13.99
N SER A 251 11.14 2.44 -13.36
CA SER A 251 10.79 3.34 -12.26
C SER A 251 11.75 3.24 -11.08
N TYR A 252 12.17 2.01 -10.73
CA TYR A 252 13.17 1.76 -9.68
C TYR A 252 14.52 2.42 -10.00
N HIS A 253 15.09 2.15 -11.18
CA HIS A 253 16.38 2.73 -11.58
C HIS A 253 16.30 4.24 -11.72
N ARG A 254 15.17 4.79 -12.22
CA ARG A 254 14.93 6.22 -12.26
C ARG A 254 14.93 6.84 -10.85
N ALA A 255 14.29 6.21 -9.87
CA ALA A 255 14.31 6.66 -8.48
C ALA A 255 15.71 6.63 -7.85
N GLN A 256 16.59 5.74 -8.32
CA GLN A 256 18.02 5.66 -7.95
C GLN A 256 18.91 6.61 -8.75
N VAL A 257 18.33 7.39 -9.69
CA VAL A 257 19.06 8.28 -10.60
C VAL A 257 20.02 7.51 -11.55
N ASP A 258 19.79 6.19 -11.74
CA ASP A 258 20.48 5.37 -12.73
C ASP A 258 19.70 5.44 -14.05
N LEU A 259 19.79 6.60 -14.71
CA LEU A 259 19.03 6.88 -15.93
C LEU A 259 19.36 5.96 -17.12
N PRO A 260 20.61 5.52 -17.33
CA PRO A 260 20.92 4.54 -18.38
C PRO A 260 20.18 3.21 -18.20
N ALA A 261 20.16 2.65 -16.99
CA ALA A 261 19.43 1.42 -16.71
C ALA A 261 17.91 1.65 -16.80
N ALA A 262 17.41 2.78 -16.29
CA ALA A 262 16.00 3.14 -16.43
C ALA A 262 15.55 3.21 -17.89
N SER A 263 16.36 3.83 -18.78
CA SER A 263 16.09 3.90 -20.22
C SER A 263 16.04 2.52 -20.87
N HIS A 264 17.01 1.66 -20.56
CA HIS A 264 17.01 0.29 -21.06
C HIS A 264 15.73 -0.47 -20.70
N TRP A 265 15.30 -0.40 -19.45
CA TRP A 265 14.07 -1.06 -19.00
C TRP A 265 12.81 -0.45 -19.62
N ALA A 266 12.75 0.88 -19.77
CA ALA A 266 11.64 1.56 -20.42
C ALA A 266 11.52 1.18 -21.90
N ASP A 267 12.64 1.15 -22.65
CA ASP A 267 12.66 0.74 -24.05
C ASP A 267 12.17 -0.71 -24.21
N THR A 268 12.68 -1.62 -23.38
CA THR A 268 12.23 -3.02 -23.41
C THR A 268 10.78 -3.20 -22.99
N ALA A 269 10.23 -2.33 -22.11
CA ALA A 269 8.81 -2.31 -21.75
C ALA A 269 7.94 -1.91 -22.97
N VAL A 270 8.31 -0.82 -23.67
CA VAL A 270 7.61 -0.38 -24.89
C VAL A 270 7.65 -1.46 -25.96
N GLU A 271 8.81 -2.08 -26.21
CA GLU A 271 8.92 -3.17 -27.18
C GLU A 271 8.07 -4.39 -26.82
N ALA A 272 8.04 -4.77 -25.55
CA ALA A 272 7.25 -5.90 -25.09
C ALA A 272 5.75 -5.63 -25.23
N ALA A 273 5.28 -4.44 -24.82
CA ALA A 273 3.89 -4.03 -24.95
C ALA A 273 3.44 -3.95 -26.41
N SER A 274 4.26 -3.34 -27.27
CA SER A 274 3.97 -3.21 -28.71
C SER A 274 3.90 -4.57 -29.42
N ARG A 275 4.77 -5.52 -29.04
CA ARG A 275 4.74 -6.89 -29.61
C ARG A 275 3.54 -7.70 -29.16
N SER A 276 3.06 -7.50 -27.94
CA SER A 276 1.88 -8.21 -27.42
C SER A 276 0.56 -7.60 -27.87
N GLY A 277 0.56 -6.38 -28.43
CA GLY A 277 -0.65 -5.67 -28.81
C GLY A 277 -1.42 -5.04 -27.65
N TYR A 278 -0.88 -5.04 -26.43
CA TYR A 278 -1.50 -4.42 -25.25
C TYR A 278 -1.35 -2.89 -25.27
N HIS A 279 -2.24 -2.20 -25.98
CA HIS A 279 -2.16 -0.76 -26.19
C HIS A 279 -2.27 0.05 -24.90
N HIS A 280 -3.03 -0.41 -23.90
CA HIS A 280 -3.05 0.21 -22.57
C HIS A 280 -1.66 0.20 -21.91
N LEU A 281 -1.02 -0.97 -21.87
CA LEU A 281 0.33 -1.11 -21.32
C LEU A 281 1.40 -0.39 -22.17
N GLU A 282 1.23 -0.34 -23.51
CA GLU A 282 2.09 0.45 -24.39
C GLU A 282 2.00 1.94 -24.05
N GLY A 283 0.80 2.45 -23.80
CA GLY A 283 0.58 3.84 -23.37
C GLY A 283 1.31 4.15 -22.06
N ARG A 284 1.19 3.27 -21.06
CA ARG A 284 1.89 3.40 -19.77
C ARG A 284 3.42 3.32 -19.93
N ALA A 285 3.90 2.42 -20.76
CA ALA A 285 5.33 2.28 -21.05
C ALA A 285 5.91 3.51 -21.76
N LEU A 286 5.15 4.12 -22.68
CA LEU A 286 5.51 5.38 -23.33
C LEU A 286 5.56 6.54 -22.33
N ILE A 287 4.63 6.63 -21.37
CA ILE A 287 4.69 7.65 -20.30
C ILE A 287 5.99 7.49 -19.50
N GLU A 288 6.33 6.29 -19.05
CA GLU A 288 7.55 6.08 -18.26
C GLU A 288 8.81 6.35 -19.07
N ARG A 289 8.88 5.91 -20.35
CA ARG A 289 10.02 6.20 -21.22
C ARG A 289 10.17 7.70 -21.49
N GLY A 290 9.07 8.40 -21.70
CA GLY A 290 9.06 9.86 -21.83
C GLY A 290 9.59 10.56 -20.58
N ARG A 291 9.23 10.06 -19.39
CA ARG A 291 9.76 10.58 -18.10
C ARG A 291 11.27 10.37 -17.99
N VAL A 292 11.77 9.19 -18.32
CA VAL A 292 13.21 8.90 -18.32
C VAL A 292 13.93 9.78 -19.33
N ALA A 293 13.42 9.92 -20.56
CA ALA A 293 13.98 10.79 -21.58
C ALA A 293 14.04 12.26 -21.12
N TRP A 294 13.00 12.73 -20.42
CA TRP A 294 12.96 14.06 -19.82
C TRP A 294 14.07 14.25 -18.80
N GLU A 295 14.20 13.32 -17.83
CA GLU A 295 15.25 13.38 -16.79
C GLU A 295 16.67 13.28 -17.39
N MET A 296 16.84 12.63 -18.54
CA MET A 296 18.08 12.62 -19.33
C MET A 296 18.32 13.91 -20.12
N GLY A 297 17.38 14.87 -20.11
CA GLY A 297 17.45 16.12 -20.87
C GLY A 297 17.02 16.01 -22.34
N ASN A 298 16.49 14.87 -22.77
CA ASN A 298 16.03 14.66 -24.14
C ASN A 298 14.54 15.04 -24.29
N LEU A 299 14.28 16.37 -24.28
CA LEU A 299 12.91 16.93 -24.25
C LEU A 299 12.08 16.56 -25.48
N VAL A 300 12.72 16.46 -26.65
CA VAL A 300 12.03 16.13 -27.93
C VAL A 300 11.47 14.72 -27.89
N ASN A 301 12.28 13.74 -27.48
CA ASN A 301 11.84 12.36 -27.38
C ASN A 301 10.78 12.21 -26.28
N ALA A 302 10.93 12.91 -25.15
CA ALA A 302 9.95 12.90 -24.08
C ALA A 302 8.58 13.40 -24.58
N GLN A 303 8.55 14.50 -25.31
CA GLN A 303 7.31 15.06 -25.87
C GLN A 303 6.67 14.11 -26.89
N ASP A 304 7.48 13.51 -27.80
CA ASP A 304 6.95 12.51 -28.76
C ASP A 304 6.34 11.30 -28.05
N ASP A 305 7.01 10.80 -27.01
CA ASP A 305 6.51 9.65 -26.26
C ASP A 305 5.20 9.97 -25.52
N PHE A 306 5.05 11.16 -24.93
CA PHE A 306 3.78 11.56 -24.32
C PHE A 306 2.66 11.69 -25.36
N HIS A 307 2.93 12.27 -26.52
CA HIS A 307 1.95 12.32 -27.60
C HIS A 307 1.59 10.91 -28.14
N ARG A 308 2.53 10.01 -28.21
CA ARG A 308 2.26 8.61 -28.61
C ARG A 308 1.43 7.90 -27.55
N ALA A 309 1.72 8.11 -26.27
CA ALA A 309 0.92 7.58 -25.17
C ALA A 309 -0.53 8.05 -25.26
N LEU A 310 -0.77 9.34 -25.47
CA LEU A 310 -2.12 9.89 -25.63
C LEU A 310 -2.87 9.22 -26.78
N ARG A 311 -2.22 9.06 -27.97
CA ARG A 311 -2.83 8.37 -29.11
C ARG A 311 -3.20 6.91 -28.86
N ARG A 312 -2.45 6.22 -27.97
CA ARG A 312 -2.74 4.83 -27.60
C ARG A 312 -3.86 4.74 -26.55
N LEU A 313 -3.91 5.67 -25.62
CA LEU A 313 -4.82 5.62 -24.47
C LEU A 313 -6.21 6.23 -24.74
N GLU A 314 -6.29 7.20 -25.67
CA GLU A 314 -7.55 7.91 -25.94
C GLU A 314 -8.66 6.99 -26.47
N PRO A 315 -8.43 6.07 -27.44
CA PRO A 315 -9.45 5.15 -27.90
C PRO A 315 -9.99 4.23 -26.81
N LEU A 316 -9.13 3.88 -25.83
CA LEU A 316 -9.47 3.02 -24.70
C LEU A 316 -10.22 3.74 -23.58
N LYS A 317 -10.33 5.07 -23.64
CA LYS A 317 -10.86 5.91 -22.57
C LYS A 317 -10.13 5.65 -21.23
N ALA A 318 -8.81 5.43 -21.29
CA ALA A 318 -7.97 5.13 -20.14
C ALA A 318 -7.71 6.41 -19.32
N ASN A 319 -8.74 6.91 -18.66
CA ASN A 319 -8.79 8.26 -18.10
C ASN A 319 -7.71 8.56 -17.07
N PHE A 320 -7.32 7.58 -16.26
CA PHE A 320 -6.22 7.75 -15.30
C PHE A 320 -4.88 8.00 -16.01
N ASP A 321 -4.53 7.13 -16.96
CA ASP A 321 -3.26 7.23 -17.68
C ASP A 321 -3.26 8.40 -18.69
N LEU A 322 -4.43 8.74 -19.26
CA LEU A 322 -4.61 9.96 -20.05
C LEU A 322 -4.32 11.21 -19.23
N SER A 323 -4.90 11.28 -18.02
CA SER A 323 -4.66 12.40 -17.10
C SER A 323 -3.19 12.51 -16.74
N HIS A 324 -2.52 11.38 -16.52
CA HIS A 324 -1.08 11.33 -16.24
C HIS A 324 -0.26 11.79 -17.47
N ALA A 325 -0.55 11.30 -18.67
CA ALA A 325 0.16 11.70 -19.88
C ALA A 325 0.00 13.20 -20.18
N TRP A 326 -1.23 13.74 -20.06
CA TRP A 326 -1.49 15.16 -20.20
C TRP A 326 -0.75 16.00 -19.16
N LEU A 327 -0.70 15.51 -17.91
CA LEU A 327 0.02 16.19 -16.83
C LEU A 327 1.51 16.28 -17.11
N MET A 328 2.13 15.17 -17.57
CA MET A 328 3.54 15.13 -17.93
C MET A 328 3.86 16.02 -19.13
N LEU A 329 3.01 16.02 -20.15
CA LEU A 329 3.17 16.88 -21.32
C LEU A 329 3.11 18.38 -20.96
N SER A 330 2.10 18.77 -20.16
CA SER A 330 1.98 20.16 -19.69
C SER A 330 3.19 20.60 -18.87
N ALA A 331 3.67 19.75 -17.96
CA ALA A 331 4.81 20.05 -17.11
C ALA A 331 6.12 20.13 -17.93
N LEU A 332 6.31 19.24 -18.89
CA LEU A 332 7.47 19.27 -19.79
C LEU A 332 7.55 20.58 -20.57
N ILE A 333 6.45 20.98 -21.24
CA ILE A 333 6.40 22.20 -22.04
C ILE A 333 6.58 23.43 -21.14
N HIS A 334 5.96 23.43 -19.96
CA HIS A 334 6.08 24.55 -19.01
C HIS A 334 7.52 24.78 -18.53
N GLN A 335 8.32 23.73 -18.37
CA GLN A 335 9.73 23.83 -17.95
C GLN A 335 10.68 24.26 -19.08
N ALA A 336 10.28 24.16 -20.35
CA ALA A 336 11.12 24.54 -21.47
C ALA A 336 11.40 26.07 -21.45
N SER A 337 12.67 26.45 -21.54
CA SER A 337 13.14 27.85 -21.34
C SER A 337 12.71 28.84 -22.42
N ASN A 338 12.23 28.37 -23.59
CA ASN A 338 11.86 29.21 -24.75
C ASN A 338 10.53 28.72 -25.36
N VAL A 339 9.45 28.88 -24.59
CA VAL A 339 8.12 28.43 -25.04
C VAL A 339 7.53 29.43 -26.05
N GLN A 340 7.28 28.96 -27.28
CA GLN A 340 6.53 29.74 -28.28
C GLN A 340 5.05 29.82 -27.87
N LYS A 341 4.32 30.82 -28.40
CA LYS A 341 2.89 31.00 -28.08
C LYS A 341 2.05 29.76 -28.33
N ARG A 342 2.32 29.03 -29.41
CA ARG A 342 1.61 27.78 -29.75
C ARG A 342 1.85 26.69 -28.69
N GLU A 343 3.08 26.54 -28.23
CA GLU A 343 3.46 25.57 -27.19
C GLU A 343 2.84 25.93 -25.84
N ALA A 344 2.74 27.25 -25.53
CA ALA A 344 2.07 27.72 -24.32
C ALA A 344 0.57 27.40 -24.33
N ASP A 345 -0.08 27.51 -25.50
CA ASP A 345 -1.50 27.13 -25.64
C ASP A 345 -1.68 25.62 -25.54
N GLU A 346 -0.77 24.81 -26.09
CA GLU A 346 -0.74 23.36 -25.95
C GLU A 346 -0.52 22.95 -24.48
N ALA A 347 0.43 23.55 -23.77
CA ALA A 347 0.68 23.30 -22.36
C ALA A 347 -0.56 23.60 -21.49
N ARG A 348 -1.23 24.72 -21.77
CA ARG A 348 -2.47 25.09 -21.08
C ARG A 348 -3.60 24.10 -21.33
N GLN A 349 -3.79 23.69 -22.60
CA GLN A 349 -4.83 22.72 -22.92
C GLN A 349 -4.53 21.36 -22.29
N SER A 350 -3.27 20.93 -22.30
CA SER A 350 -2.81 19.72 -21.62
C SER A 350 -3.07 19.79 -20.11
N TRP A 351 -2.79 20.94 -19.49
CA TRP A 351 -3.13 21.18 -18.07
C TRP A 351 -4.64 21.05 -17.81
N ILE A 352 -5.48 21.69 -18.63
CA ILE A 352 -6.93 21.61 -18.48
C ILE A 352 -7.41 20.17 -18.59
N ASN A 353 -6.94 19.43 -19.58
CA ASN A 353 -7.32 18.02 -19.78
C ASN A 353 -6.87 17.14 -18.60
N ALA A 354 -5.62 17.30 -18.14
CA ALA A 354 -5.08 16.58 -16.99
C ALA A 354 -5.86 16.87 -15.72
N ALA A 355 -6.00 18.16 -15.37
CA ALA A 355 -6.62 18.58 -14.12
C ALA A 355 -8.11 18.23 -14.09
N GLN A 356 -8.84 18.40 -15.22
CA GLN A 356 -10.24 17.98 -15.31
C GLN A 356 -10.38 16.48 -15.10
N GLY A 357 -9.57 15.66 -15.80
CA GLY A 357 -9.58 14.20 -15.63
C GLY A 357 -9.23 13.75 -14.21
N ILE A 358 -8.29 14.43 -13.54
CA ILE A 358 -7.94 14.17 -12.14
C ILE A 358 -9.12 14.46 -11.22
N MET A 359 -9.81 15.60 -11.40
CA MET A 359 -10.97 15.97 -10.58
C MET A 359 -12.14 15.00 -10.80
N ASP A 360 -12.46 14.70 -12.05
CA ASP A 360 -13.58 13.85 -12.41
C ASP A 360 -13.38 12.39 -12.00
N GLY A 361 -12.13 11.90 -12.07
CA GLY A 361 -11.76 10.54 -11.72
C GLY A 361 -11.35 10.31 -10.28
N GLY A 362 -11.13 11.38 -9.48
CA GLY A 362 -10.60 11.28 -8.12
C GLY A 362 -9.15 10.78 -8.10
N TYR A 363 -8.32 11.20 -9.06
CA TYR A 363 -6.93 10.75 -9.22
C TYR A 363 -5.94 11.65 -8.48
N ASP A 364 -6.31 12.10 -7.28
CA ASP A 364 -5.54 13.05 -6.46
C ASP A 364 -4.08 12.62 -6.28
N TYR A 365 -3.83 11.30 -6.22
CA TYR A 365 -2.51 10.72 -6.07
C TYR A 365 -1.54 11.09 -7.22
N LEU A 366 -2.03 11.36 -8.42
CA LEU A 366 -1.17 11.83 -9.52
C LEU A 366 -0.50 13.17 -9.19
N LEU A 367 -1.20 14.05 -8.48
CA LEU A 367 -0.65 15.34 -8.05
C LEU A 367 0.38 15.16 -6.93
N GLU A 368 0.14 14.22 -6.02
CA GLU A 368 1.04 13.94 -4.89
C GLU A 368 2.30 13.19 -5.32
N ARG A 369 2.16 12.15 -6.13
CA ARG A 369 3.26 11.30 -6.59
C ARG A 369 4.32 12.06 -7.35
N ASP A 370 3.89 12.93 -8.26
CA ASP A 370 4.77 13.70 -9.15
C ASP A 370 4.88 15.17 -8.75
N TRP A 371 4.67 15.48 -7.49
CA TRP A 371 4.48 16.81 -6.95
C TRP A 371 5.64 17.78 -7.21
N LYS A 372 6.89 17.31 -7.37
CA LYS A 372 8.02 18.15 -7.80
C LYS A 372 7.80 18.79 -9.17
N LEU A 373 7.04 18.10 -10.03
CA LEU A 373 6.66 18.57 -11.37
C LEU A 373 5.32 19.31 -11.34
N THR A 374 4.37 18.79 -10.58
CA THR A 374 2.99 19.29 -10.57
C THR A 374 2.83 20.59 -9.81
N PHE A 375 3.57 20.79 -8.72
CA PHE A 375 3.42 22.00 -7.92
C PHE A 375 3.84 23.29 -8.65
N PRO A 376 5.03 23.35 -9.34
CA PRO A 376 5.38 24.51 -10.17
C PRO A 376 4.32 24.78 -11.25
N LEU A 377 3.78 23.71 -11.85
CA LEU A 377 2.74 23.80 -12.85
C LEU A 377 1.43 24.39 -12.29
N ILE A 378 0.94 23.87 -11.16
CA ILE A 378 -0.25 24.37 -10.48
C ILE A 378 -0.09 25.86 -10.12
N THR A 379 1.06 26.24 -9.54
CA THR A 379 1.32 27.63 -9.16
C THR A 379 1.35 28.57 -10.35
N ALA A 380 1.85 28.13 -11.50
CA ALA A 380 1.85 28.92 -12.72
C ALA A 380 0.43 29.18 -13.24
N TYR A 381 -0.45 28.21 -13.16
CA TYR A 381 -1.82 28.33 -13.64
C TYR A 381 -2.80 28.98 -12.66
N LEU A 382 -2.44 29.20 -11.38
CA LEU A 382 -3.32 29.90 -10.41
C LEU A 382 -3.80 31.29 -10.88
N ASN A 383 -2.96 31.99 -11.63
CA ASN A 383 -3.26 33.33 -12.16
C ASN A 383 -3.33 33.35 -13.70
N ASP A 384 -3.56 32.18 -14.33
CA ASP A 384 -3.67 32.14 -15.79
C ASP A 384 -4.90 32.95 -16.25
N PRO A 385 -4.80 33.69 -17.36
CA PRO A 385 -5.93 34.46 -17.88
C PRO A 385 -7.10 33.59 -18.36
N HIS A 386 -6.88 32.30 -18.59
CA HIS A 386 -7.93 31.37 -18.96
C HIS A 386 -8.68 30.88 -17.70
N PRO A 387 -10.00 31.21 -17.56
CA PRO A 387 -10.72 30.99 -16.30
C PRO A 387 -10.76 29.52 -15.84
N GLN A 388 -10.87 28.57 -16.79
CA GLN A 388 -10.91 27.13 -16.47
C GLN A 388 -9.54 26.64 -15.96
N ALA A 389 -8.43 27.09 -16.57
CA ALA A 389 -7.09 26.72 -16.13
C ALA A 389 -6.84 27.20 -14.68
N ALA A 390 -7.20 28.46 -14.37
CA ALA A 390 -7.05 29.04 -13.05
C ALA A 390 -7.95 28.36 -12.00
N ARG A 391 -9.21 28.06 -12.34
CA ARG A 391 -10.14 27.33 -11.47
C ARG A 391 -9.60 25.94 -11.11
N LEU A 392 -9.19 25.15 -12.12
CA LEU A 392 -8.64 23.82 -11.91
C LEU A 392 -7.33 23.85 -11.11
N ALA A 393 -6.49 24.88 -11.30
CA ALA A 393 -5.29 25.06 -10.49
C ALA A 393 -5.62 25.34 -9.01
N SER A 394 -6.66 26.11 -8.75
CA SER A 394 -7.14 26.36 -7.38
C SER A 394 -7.70 25.10 -6.73
N GLU A 395 -8.45 24.29 -7.47
CA GLU A 395 -8.98 23.00 -7.00
C GLU A 395 -7.84 22.00 -6.74
N ALA A 396 -6.87 21.87 -7.65
CA ALA A 396 -5.69 21.03 -7.48
C ALA A 396 -4.85 21.46 -6.26
N MET A 397 -4.70 22.77 -6.06
CA MET A 397 -4.03 23.32 -4.88
C MET A 397 -4.76 22.92 -3.59
N ALA A 398 -6.11 22.99 -3.59
CA ALA A 398 -6.90 22.58 -2.43
C ALA A 398 -6.78 21.09 -2.12
N LEU A 399 -6.65 20.22 -3.15
CA LEU A 399 -6.39 18.79 -2.96
C LEU A 399 -5.04 18.54 -2.29
N LEU A 400 -3.99 19.20 -2.74
CA LEU A 400 -2.64 19.08 -2.15
C LEU A 400 -2.58 19.59 -0.69
N GLN A 401 -3.52 20.43 -0.26
CA GLN A 401 -3.63 20.90 1.12
C GLN A 401 -4.38 19.94 2.04
N ARG A 402 -5.02 18.91 1.51
CA ARG A 402 -5.69 17.88 2.30
C ARG A 402 -4.69 17.07 3.13
N ALA A 403 -5.21 16.29 4.08
CA ALA A 403 -4.42 15.60 5.11
C ALA A 403 -3.16 14.93 4.54
N PRO A 404 -1.98 15.26 5.09
CA PRO A 404 -0.74 14.57 4.74
C PRO A 404 -0.77 13.13 5.26
N PRO A 405 0.16 12.25 4.82
CA PRO A 405 0.26 10.87 5.31
C PRO A 405 0.32 10.78 6.84
N PRO A 406 -0.34 9.80 7.48
CA PRO A 406 -0.28 9.64 8.93
C PRO A 406 1.13 9.33 9.41
N LEU A 407 1.46 9.77 10.63
CA LEU A 407 2.74 9.53 11.25
C LEU A 407 2.64 8.36 12.25
N ARG A 408 3.60 7.43 12.20
CA ARG A 408 3.87 6.48 13.28
C ARG A 408 5.16 6.92 13.97
N VAL A 409 5.06 7.26 15.25
CA VAL A 409 6.18 7.81 16.02
C VAL A 409 6.54 6.85 17.13
N TYR A 410 7.81 6.50 17.22
CA TYR A 410 8.37 5.61 18.23
C TYR A 410 9.33 6.41 19.12
N THR A 411 9.10 6.39 20.43
CA THR A 411 9.84 7.15 21.44
C THR A 411 10.19 6.33 22.69
N LEU A 412 9.65 5.09 22.82
CA LEU A 412 9.77 4.26 24.03
C LEU A 412 11.01 3.35 24.07
N ASP A 413 11.92 3.39 23.10
CA ASP A 413 13.20 2.70 23.11
C ASP A 413 14.18 3.33 22.10
N ARG A 414 13.62 4.01 21.12
CA ARG A 414 14.35 4.67 20.04
C ARG A 414 13.56 5.89 19.57
N PHE A 415 14.19 6.72 18.78
CA PHE A 415 13.48 7.76 18.04
C PHE A 415 13.39 7.35 16.57
N GLU A 416 12.20 7.02 16.13
CA GLU A 416 11.89 6.68 14.74
C GLU A 416 10.55 7.31 14.35
N VAL A 417 10.49 7.91 13.18
CA VAL A 417 9.25 8.45 12.62
C VAL A 417 9.02 7.83 11.26
N ARG A 418 7.84 7.26 11.07
CA ARG A 418 7.35 6.76 9.78
C ARG A 418 6.22 7.65 9.30
N GLN A 419 6.28 8.01 8.04
CA GLN A 419 5.29 8.83 7.36
C GLN A 419 4.58 7.95 6.31
N GLY A 420 3.40 7.45 6.64
CA GLY A 420 2.81 6.34 5.92
C GLY A 420 3.75 5.13 6.00
N VAL A 421 4.33 4.76 4.87
CA VAL A 421 5.29 3.66 4.76
C VAL A 421 6.77 4.13 4.71
N ARG A 422 7.02 5.44 4.48
CA ARG A 422 8.38 6.00 4.49
C ARG A 422 8.91 6.06 5.91
N VAL A 423 10.01 5.36 6.18
CA VAL A 423 10.80 5.60 7.39
C VAL A 423 11.63 6.87 7.15
N ILE A 424 11.50 7.88 8.01
CA ILE A 424 12.36 9.08 7.94
C ILE A 424 13.72 8.67 8.52
N PRO A 425 14.76 8.57 7.69
CA PRO A 425 16.03 8.02 8.14
C PRO A 425 16.74 8.99 9.09
N SER A 426 17.57 8.45 9.99
CA SER A 426 18.28 9.23 11.02
C SER A 426 19.15 10.35 10.44
N PHE A 427 19.66 10.20 9.22
CA PHE A 427 20.44 11.24 8.57
C PHE A 427 19.61 12.46 8.13
N GLU A 428 18.31 12.35 7.93
CA GLU A 428 17.44 13.50 7.66
C GLU A 428 17.24 14.37 8.91
N TRP A 429 17.38 13.78 10.09
CA TRP A 429 17.39 14.48 11.39
C TRP A 429 18.76 15.11 11.73
N ARG A 430 19.61 15.38 10.71
CA ARG A 430 20.95 15.97 10.90
C ARG A 430 20.92 17.27 11.71
N ASN A 431 19.89 18.07 11.54
CA ASN A 431 19.63 19.16 12.47
C ASN A 431 18.97 18.58 13.73
N ARG A 432 19.81 18.28 14.74
CA ARG A 432 19.36 17.70 16.03
C ARG A 432 18.23 18.51 16.67
N GLN A 433 18.25 19.84 16.51
CA GLN A 433 17.24 20.73 17.06
C GLN A 433 15.87 20.56 16.38
N ALA A 434 15.82 20.19 15.11
CA ALA A 434 14.55 19.88 14.44
C ALA A 434 13.86 18.64 15.06
N GLY A 435 14.63 17.60 15.32
CA GLY A 435 14.14 16.41 16.02
C GLY A 435 13.77 16.68 17.48
N GLU A 436 14.53 17.51 18.16
CA GLU A 436 14.24 17.98 19.53
C GLU A 436 12.94 18.78 19.57
N LEU A 437 12.75 19.76 18.67
CA LEU A 437 11.51 20.54 18.56
C LEU A 437 10.30 19.64 18.25
N PHE A 438 10.48 18.64 17.38
CA PHE A 438 9.42 17.68 17.08
C PHE A 438 8.97 16.92 18.33
N ARG A 439 9.90 16.40 19.13
CA ARG A 439 9.60 15.63 20.34
C ARG A 439 9.06 16.53 21.46
N LEU A 440 9.59 17.75 21.61
CA LEU A 440 9.07 18.74 22.54
C LEU A 440 7.59 19.07 22.24
N LEU A 441 7.25 19.34 20.97
CA LEU A 441 5.87 19.58 20.57
C LEU A 441 5.01 18.34 20.76
N LEU A 442 5.54 17.15 20.47
CA LEU A 442 4.81 15.89 20.56
C LEU A 442 4.26 15.62 21.97
N ILE A 443 5.06 15.89 23.02
CA ILE A 443 4.65 15.69 24.43
C ILE A 443 3.90 16.87 25.01
N SER A 444 3.90 18.03 24.33
CA SER A 444 3.24 19.23 24.83
C SER A 444 1.72 19.13 24.74
N PRO A 445 0.96 19.70 25.68
CA PRO A 445 -0.49 19.67 25.65
C PRO A 445 -1.06 20.22 24.33
N GLY A 446 -1.87 19.41 23.64
CA GLY A 446 -2.41 19.75 22.34
C GLY A 446 -1.36 19.88 21.23
N ARG A 447 -0.14 19.40 21.45
CA ARG A 447 1.02 19.48 20.54
C ARG A 447 1.30 20.90 20.06
N ARG A 448 1.21 21.87 20.97
CA ARG A 448 1.39 23.29 20.67
C ARG A 448 2.09 24.02 21.81
N LEU A 449 2.95 24.97 21.44
CA LEU A 449 3.67 25.84 22.36
C LEU A 449 3.81 27.25 21.78
N PHE A 450 3.80 28.25 22.64
CA PHE A 450 4.20 29.59 22.25
C PHE A 450 5.71 29.67 21.96
N ARG A 451 6.09 30.55 21.08
CA ARG A 451 7.51 30.74 20.69
C ARG A 451 8.42 30.94 21.89
N ASP A 452 7.97 31.74 22.87
CA ASP A 452 8.77 32.02 24.05
C ASP A 452 8.97 30.77 24.92
N GLN A 453 7.97 29.91 25.04
CA GLN A 453 8.06 28.62 25.75
C GLN A 453 9.06 27.67 25.06
N ILE A 454 9.05 27.64 23.72
CA ILE A 454 10.00 26.82 22.94
C ILE A 454 11.42 27.37 23.14
N ILE A 455 11.59 28.70 23.09
CA ILE A 455 12.89 29.35 23.29
C ILE A 455 13.44 29.06 24.68
N GLU A 456 12.61 29.17 25.70
CA GLU A 456 12.99 28.88 27.09
C GLU A 456 13.38 27.40 27.28
N ALA A 457 12.63 26.48 26.66
CA ALA A 457 12.91 25.04 26.75
C ALA A 457 14.17 24.61 26.00
N MET A 458 14.43 25.19 24.81
CA MET A 458 15.51 24.72 23.93
C MET A 458 16.79 25.58 24.01
N TRP A 459 16.67 26.89 24.31
CA TRP A 459 17.79 27.83 24.26
C TRP A 459 17.75 28.88 25.40
N PRO A 460 17.66 28.48 26.68
CA PRO A 460 17.52 29.42 27.80
C PRO A 460 18.69 30.41 27.90
N GLU A 461 19.89 30.01 27.46
CA GLU A 461 21.10 30.81 27.55
C GLU A 461 21.32 31.80 26.39
N LYS A 462 20.43 31.81 25.38
CA LYS A 462 20.61 32.66 24.20
C LYS A 462 19.93 34.02 24.36
N SER A 463 20.50 35.04 23.71
CA SER A 463 19.82 36.33 23.63
C SER A 463 18.51 36.22 22.84
N PRO A 464 17.48 37.03 23.14
CA PRO A 464 16.16 36.93 22.52
C PRO A 464 16.17 36.98 20.99
N ASP A 465 17.01 37.81 20.39
CA ASP A 465 17.09 37.93 18.92
C ASP A 465 17.79 36.73 18.29
N ALA A 466 18.84 36.21 18.92
CA ALA A 466 19.49 35.00 18.47
C ALA A 466 18.54 33.78 18.59
N ALA A 467 17.82 33.65 19.70
CA ALA A 467 16.87 32.59 19.92
C ALA A 467 15.71 32.58 18.90
N LYS A 468 15.19 33.74 18.53
CA LYS A 468 14.19 33.90 17.44
C LYS A 468 14.72 33.40 16.10
N ALA A 469 15.96 33.75 15.75
CA ALA A 469 16.60 33.30 14.52
C ALA A 469 16.79 31.76 14.52
N PHE A 470 17.22 31.19 15.65
CA PHE A 470 17.35 29.73 15.83
C PHE A 470 16.00 29.04 15.70
N LEU A 471 14.94 29.57 16.31
CA LEU A 471 13.59 29.00 16.19
C LEU A 471 13.11 28.98 14.74
N HIS A 472 13.33 30.08 14.00
CA HIS A 472 12.97 30.12 12.58
C HIS A 472 13.74 29.09 11.75
N GLN A 473 15.04 28.93 11.99
CA GLN A 473 15.86 27.92 11.32
C GLN A 473 15.42 26.50 11.68
N THR A 474 15.09 26.27 12.95
CA THR A 474 14.67 24.96 13.47
C THR A 474 13.28 24.55 12.93
N THR A 475 12.33 25.48 12.92
CA THR A 475 11.00 25.23 12.32
C THR A 475 11.10 24.97 10.81
N SER A 476 11.94 25.74 10.09
CA SER A 476 12.23 25.48 8.67
C SER A 476 12.91 24.12 8.44
N ALA A 477 13.83 23.72 9.32
CA ALA A 477 14.49 22.43 9.24
C ALA A 477 13.51 21.29 9.53
N LEU A 478 12.68 21.40 10.57
CA LEU A 478 11.65 20.41 10.90
C LEU A 478 10.65 20.22 9.74
N ARG A 479 10.22 21.34 9.15
CA ARG A 479 9.37 21.31 7.97
C ARG A 479 10.01 20.50 6.83
N ARG A 480 11.29 20.73 6.53
CA ARG A 480 12.01 20.01 5.45
C ARG A 480 12.18 18.53 5.74
N VAL A 481 12.29 18.14 7.00
CA VAL A 481 12.35 16.73 7.40
C VAL A 481 11.00 16.03 7.16
N LEU A 482 9.91 16.66 7.59
CA LEU A 482 8.56 16.11 7.43
C LEU A 482 8.06 16.21 5.99
N GLU A 483 8.45 17.24 5.25
CA GLU A 483 7.98 17.53 3.90
C GLU A 483 9.17 18.00 3.03
N PRO A 484 10.11 17.11 2.69
CA PRO A 484 11.36 17.47 1.99
C PRO A 484 11.11 18.07 0.62
N ASP A 485 10.06 17.67 -0.04
CA ASP A 485 9.68 18.12 -1.37
C ASP A 485 8.77 19.37 -1.35
N LEU A 486 8.37 19.88 -0.17
CA LEU A 486 7.47 21.03 -0.05
C LEU A 486 8.22 22.34 -0.36
N PRO A 487 7.86 23.14 -1.41
CA PRO A 487 8.51 24.40 -1.70
C PRO A 487 8.46 25.38 -0.51
N GLU A 488 9.46 26.26 -0.42
CA GLU A 488 9.63 27.14 0.75
C GLU A 488 8.43 28.05 1.05
N LYS A 489 7.70 28.46 0.01
CA LYS A 489 6.55 29.36 0.13
C LYS A 489 5.23 28.65 0.41
N PHE A 490 5.22 27.32 0.41
CA PHE A 490 3.99 26.55 0.64
C PHE A 490 3.78 26.29 2.14
N PRO A 491 2.56 26.44 2.70
CA PRO A 491 2.31 26.16 4.11
C PRO A 491 2.52 24.67 4.42
N SER A 492 3.20 24.39 5.52
CA SER A 492 3.36 23.01 5.99
C SER A 492 2.00 22.42 6.39
N ARG A 493 1.83 21.13 6.12
CA ARG A 493 0.62 20.38 6.48
C ARG A 493 0.72 19.70 7.86
N TYR A 494 1.93 19.67 8.44
CA TYR A 494 2.19 19.13 9.78
C TYR A 494 2.53 20.23 10.78
N LEU A 495 3.27 21.26 10.38
CA LEU A 495 3.78 22.30 11.27
C LEU A 495 3.16 23.65 10.95
N PHE A 496 2.34 24.15 11.85
CA PHE A 496 1.65 25.43 11.73
C PHE A 496 2.30 26.46 12.66
N VAL A 497 2.53 27.66 12.14
CA VAL A 497 3.12 28.78 12.90
C VAL A 497 2.23 29.99 12.71
N GLU A 498 1.32 30.20 13.65
CA GLU A 498 0.30 31.26 13.61
C GLU A 498 0.32 32.06 14.90
N GLU A 499 0.28 33.40 14.81
CA GLU A 499 0.19 34.31 15.96
C GLU A 499 1.16 34.03 17.13
N GLY A 500 2.35 33.53 16.80
CA GLY A 500 3.35 33.20 17.82
C GLY A 500 3.22 31.79 18.42
N LEU A 501 2.21 31.03 18.03
CA LEU A 501 2.00 29.64 18.42
C LEU A 501 2.58 28.71 17.36
N VAL A 502 3.33 27.73 17.79
CA VAL A 502 3.83 26.62 16.93
C VAL A 502 3.04 25.36 17.27
N THR A 503 2.39 24.80 16.28
CA THR A 503 1.51 23.63 16.45
C THR A 503 1.98 22.50 15.54
N LEU A 504 2.21 21.32 16.12
CA LEU A 504 2.40 20.05 15.40
C LEU A 504 1.05 19.37 15.24
N ARG A 505 0.56 19.25 14.01
CA ARG A 505 -0.70 18.55 13.72
C ARG A 505 -0.40 17.17 13.16
N LEU A 506 -0.91 16.16 13.85
CA LEU A 506 -0.85 14.78 13.37
C LEU A 506 -2.13 14.48 12.56
N PRO A 507 -2.01 13.99 11.31
CA PRO A 507 -3.16 13.61 10.50
C PRO A 507 -3.95 12.46 11.11
N PRO A 508 -5.23 12.27 10.71
CA PRO A 508 -6.01 11.10 11.11
C PRO A 508 -5.27 9.79 10.77
N GLY A 509 -5.34 8.81 11.68
CA GLY A 509 -4.61 7.54 11.55
C GLY A 509 -3.17 7.56 12.04
N SER A 510 -2.65 8.72 12.50
CA SER A 510 -1.33 8.77 13.15
C SER A 510 -1.33 8.05 14.49
N GLN A 511 -0.21 7.44 14.83
CA GLN A 511 -0.01 6.69 16.08
C GLN A 511 1.29 7.14 16.75
N VAL A 512 1.25 7.30 18.07
CA VAL A 512 2.41 7.58 18.90
C VAL A 512 2.50 6.46 19.93
N ASP A 513 3.67 5.84 20.06
CA ASP A 513 3.84 4.64 20.88
C ASP A 513 3.51 4.86 22.37
N PHE A 514 3.93 5.99 22.97
CA PHE A 514 3.58 6.27 24.37
C PHE A 514 2.08 6.55 24.57
N GLU A 515 1.40 7.19 23.61
CA GLU A 515 -0.06 7.38 23.65
C GLU A 515 -0.79 6.03 23.49
N THR A 516 -0.28 5.15 22.62
CA THR A 516 -0.81 3.79 22.46
C THR A 516 -0.59 2.96 23.72
N PHE A 517 0.57 3.10 24.37
CA PHE A 517 0.86 2.50 25.67
C PHE A 517 -0.17 2.93 26.73
N GLU A 518 -0.42 4.23 26.85
CA GLU A 518 -1.43 4.76 27.80
C GLU A 518 -2.85 4.26 27.46
N GLN A 519 -3.20 4.16 26.19
CA GLN A 519 -4.50 3.61 25.76
C GLN A 519 -4.64 2.12 26.09
N CYS A 520 -3.59 1.32 25.91
CA CYS A 520 -3.58 -0.09 26.31
C CYS A 520 -3.79 -0.25 27.83
N ILE A 521 -3.17 0.61 28.65
CA ILE A 521 -3.38 0.62 30.09
C ILE A 521 -4.85 0.93 30.43
N GLN A 522 -5.43 1.96 29.81
CA GLN A 522 -6.83 2.35 30.03
C GLN A 522 -7.83 1.24 29.65
N LYS A 523 -7.51 0.45 28.62
CA LYS A 523 -8.32 -0.68 28.17
C LYS A 523 -8.09 -1.96 28.98
N GLY A 524 -7.06 -2.00 29.82
CA GLY A 524 -6.66 -3.20 30.56
C GLY A 524 -5.86 -4.22 29.73
N GLU A 525 -5.37 -3.83 28.57
CA GLU A 525 -4.56 -4.65 27.66
C GLU A 525 -3.07 -4.61 28.09
N LEU A 526 -2.79 -5.10 29.31
CA LEU A 526 -1.51 -4.88 29.97
C LEU A 526 -0.32 -5.59 29.29
N ASP A 527 -0.51 -6.78 28.73
CA ASP A 527 0.55 -7.47 27.99
C ASP A 527 0.91 -6.71 26.70
N ALA A 528 -0.08 -6.17 25.96
CA ALA A 528 0.15 -5.31 24.81
C ALA A 528 0.89 -4.02 25.16
N ALA A 529 0.57 -3.43 26.32
CA ALA A 529 1.30 -2.28 26.84
C ALA A 529 2.78 -2.62 27.09
N LEU A 530 3.08 -3.79 27.69
CA LEU A 530 4.46 -4.23 27.94
C LEU A 530 5.26 -4.48 26.65
N ASP A 531 4.61 -4.89 25.57
CA ASP A 531 5.24 -5.12 24.27
C ASP A 531 5.67 -3.81 23.59
N LEU A 532 4.99 -2.72 23.87
CA LEU A 532 5.34 -1.38 23.37
C LEU A 532 6.54 -0.79 24.12
N PHE A 533 6.66 -1.04 25.42
CA PHE A 533 7.67 -0.43 26.28
C PHE A 533 8.94 -1.30 26.30
N ARG A 534 9.89 -1.06 25.40
CA ARG A 534 11.09 -1.91 25.21
C ARG A 534 12.36 -1.34 25.80
N GLY A 535 12.41 -0.04 26.08
CA GLY A 535 13.59 0.67 26.58
C GLY A 535 13.24 2.00 27.24
N GLU A 536 14.22 2.87 27.43
CA GLU A 536 14.01 4.19 28.03
C GLU A 536 13.15 5.09 27.17
N PRO A 537 12.13 5.78 27.74
CA PRO A 537 11.37 6.79 27.02
C PRO A 537 12.26 7.96 26.63
N PHE A 538 12.08 8.46 25.41
CA PHE A 538 12.84 9.60 24.87
C PHE A 538 14.36 9.48 25.03
N PRO A 539 15.01 8.43 24.47
CA PRO A 539 16.40 8.14 24.73
C PRO A 539 17.36 9.23 24.23
N LEU A 540 16.94 10.06 23.26
CA LEU A 540 17.74 11.18 22.76
C LEU A 540 17.66 12.42 23.66
N ASP A 541 16.71 12.47 24.61
CA ASP A 541 16.41 13.65 25.45
C ASP A 541 16.59 13.35 26.95
N MET A 542 17.48 12.42 27.28
CA MET A 542 17.72 11.99 28.67
C MET A 542 18.18 13.13 29.61
N TYR A 543 18.82 14.13 29.06
CA TYR A 543 19.36 15.26 29.81
C TYR A 543 18.59 16.57 29.61
N HIS A 544 17.47 16.53 28.90
CA HIS A 544 16.65 17.73 28.69
C HIS A 544 15.55 17.82 29.76
N ASP A 545 15.52 18.97 30.47
CA ASP A 545 14.57 19.21 31.56
C ASP A 545 13.10 19.11 31.10
N TRP A 546 12.82 19.59 29.87
CA TRP A 546 11.47 19.52 29.32
C TRP A 546 10.94 18.09 29.14
N ALA A 547 11.81 17.10 28.98
CA ALA A 547 11.43 15.69 28.83
C ALA A 547 11.33 14.94 30.19
N ALA A 548 11.92 15.48 31.23
CA ALA A 548 12.11 14.78 32.53
C ALA A 548 10.78 14.35 33.14
N ALA A 549 9.79 15.24 33.20
CA ALA A 549 8.48 14.93 33.79
C ALA A 549 7.72 13.84 33.01
N SER A 550 7.74 13.88 31.68
CA SER A 550 7.07 12.89 30.83
C SER A 550 7.76 11.52 30.92
N ARG A 551 9.08 11.49 30.97
CA ARG A 551 9.83 10.24 31.17
C ARG A 551 9.51 9.60 32.52
N GLU A 552 9.54 10.40 33.57
CA GLU A 552 9.22 9.92 34.92
C GLU A 552 7.81 9.37 34.98
N GLN A 553 6.82 10.07 34.44
CA GLN A 553 5.42 9.61 34.38
C GLN A 553 5.31 8.26 33.65
N LEU A 554 5.93 8.12 32.47
CA LEU A 554 5.89 6.88 31.69
C LEU A 554 6.58 5.73 32.41
N ASN A 555 7.72 5.98 33.06
CA ASN A 555 8.43 4.96 33.85
C ASN A 555 7.60 4.50 35.05
N GLN A 556 6.93 5.40 35.74
CA GLN A 556 6.02 5.06 36.85
C GLN A 556 4.81 4.23 36.38
N GLN A 557 4.22 4.60 35.24
CA GLN A 557 3.14 3.81 34.65
C GLN A 557 3.63 2.41 34.26
N TYR A 558 4.81 2.30 33.66
CA TYR A 558 5.41 1.03 33.26
C TYR A 558 5.73 0.11 34.45
N ILE A 559 6.30 0.66 35.54
CA ILE A 559 6.52 -0.06 36.79
C ILE A 559 5.20 -0.62 37.34
N LYS A 560 4.15 0.19 37.34
CA LYS A 560 2.83 -0.24 37.79
C LYS A 560 2.27 -1.37 36.92
N VAL A 561 2.36 -1.26 35.59
CA VAL A 561 1.92 -2.31 34.65
C VAL A 561 2.68 -3.62 34.89
N LEU A 562 4.00 -3.57 35.05
CA LEU A 562 4.82 -4.76 35.35
C LEU A 562 4.38 -5.43 36.65
N LEU A 563 4.08 -4.66 37.68
CA LEU A 563 3.60 -5.17 38.95
C LEU A 563 2.23 -5.84 38.81
N ASP A 564 1.29 -5.18 38.12
CA ASP A 564 -0.06 -5.69 37.91
C ASP A 564 -0.04 -6.98 37.06
N VAL A 565 0.75 -7.01 36.00
CA VAL A 565 0.94 -8.22 35.16
C VAL A 565 1.58 -9.36 35.96
N SER A 566 2.59 -9.07 36.79
CA SER A 566 3.22 -10.10 37.61
C SER A 566 2.21 -10.75 38.56
N ARG A 567 1.33 -9.95 39.20
CA ARG A 567 0.26 -10.45 40.09
C ARG A 567 -0.79 -11.25 39.30
N GLN A 568 -1.23 -10.75 38.14
CA GLN A 568 -2.22 -11.44 37.32
C GLN A 568 -1.70 -12.81 36.86
N LYS A 569 -0.45 -12.89 36.39
CA LYS A 569 0.19 -14.15 35.97
C LYS A 569 0.32 -15.14 37.13
N LEU A 570 0.69 -14.65 38.30
CA LEU A 570 0.77 -15.49 39.49
C LEU A 570 -0.60 -16.09 39.87
N LEU A 571 -1.66 -15.28 39.83
CA LEU A 571 -3.04 -15.71 40.11
C LEU A 571 -3.58 -16.66 39.04
N ALA A 572 -3.16 -16.47 37.78
CA ALA A 572 -3.53 -17.33 36.65
C ALA A 572 -2.76 -18.69 36.61
N GLY A 573 -1.84 -18.91 37.57
CA GLY A 573 -1.07 -20.16 37.64
C GLY A 573 0.13 -20.19 36.70
N ASP A 574 0.63 -19.03 36.25
CA ASP A 574 1.90 -18.86 35.50
C ASP A 574 2.98 -18.22 36.38
N PRO A 575 3.60 -18.97 37.30
CA PRO A 575 4.64 -18.42 38.16
C PRO A 575 5.94 -18.09 37.41
N GLN A 576 6.22 -18.73 36.26
CA GLN A 576 7.39 -18.41 35.44
C GLN A 576 7.23 -17.02 34.78
N GLY A 577 6.06 -16.77 34.18
CA GLY A 577 5.73 -15.47 33.61
C GLY A 577 5.71 -14.35 34.65
N ALA A 578 5.17 -14.62 35.84
CA ALA A 578 5.18 -13.69 36.97
C ALA A 578 6.60 -13.34 37.38
N LEU A 579 7.46 -14.32 37.57
CA LEU A 579 8.87 -14.13 37.97
C LEU A 579 9.65 -13.34 36.92
N LYS A 580 9.44 -13.58 35.63
CA LYS A 580 10.05 -12.82 34.54
C LYS A 580 9.67 -11.33 34.62
N SER A 581 8.39 -11.03 34.87
CA SER A 581 7.93 -9.64 35.02
C SER A 581 8.52 -8.98 36.27
N CYS A 582 8.64 -9.72 37.38
CA CYS A 582 9.29 -9.25 38.61
C CYS A 582 10.78 -8.90 38.37
N TYR A 583 11.55 -9.76 37.71
CA TYR A 583 12.96 -9.47 37.41
C TYR A 583 13.13 -8.25 36.51
N ARG A 584 12.24 -8.11 35.51
CA ARG A 584 12.23 -6.92 34.63
C ARG A 584 11.95 -5.65 35.42
N LEU A 585 11.02 -5.72 36.38
CA LEU A 585 10.69 -4.59 37.25
C LEU A 585 11.88 -4.26 38.17
N LEU A 586 12.47 -5.26 38.83
CA LEU A 586 13.58 -5.08 39.76
C LEU A 586 14.90 -4.61 39.07
N SER A 587 15.01 -4.81 37.77
CA SER A 587 16.12 -4.21 37.01
C SER A 587 15.97 -2.69 36.82
N ILE A 588 14.74 -2.15 36.97
CA ILE A 588 14.43 -0.72 36.85
C ILE A 588 14.35 -0.07 38.22
N ASP A 589 13.64 -0.72 39.15
CA ASP A 589 13.44 -0.27 40.52
C ASP A 589 13.80 -1.41 41.50
N PRO A 590 15.07 -1.46 41.95
CA PRO A 590 15.56 -2.51 42.86
C PRO A 590 14.88 -2.50 44.26
N TRP A 591 14.24 -1.38 44.63
CA TRP A 591 13.62 -1.22 45.96
C TRP A 591 12.13 -1.59 45.97
N GLN A 592 11.60 -2.13 44.88
CA GLN A 592 10.16 -2.43 44.73
C GLN A 592 9.77 -3.68 45.54
N GLU A 593 9.44 -3.50 46.80
CA GLU A 593 9.15 -4.58 47.76
C GLU A 593 7.99 -5.49 47.34
N GLN A 594 6.97 -4.92 46.68
CA GLN A 594 5.83 -5.70 46.16
C GLN A 594 6.20 -6.64 45.01
N ALA A 595 7.17 -6.25 44.19
CA ALA A 595 7.70 -7.11 43.15
C ALA A 595 8.50 -8.27 43.75
N VAL A 596 9.32 -8.00 44.76
CA VAL A 596 10.04 -9.06 45.49
C VAL A 596 9.08 -10.01 46.19
N LEU A 597 8.02 -9.52 46.81
CA LEU A 597 7.00 -10.36 47.44
C LEU A 597 6.34 -11.28 46.41
N THR A 598 5.91 -10.74 45.27
CA THR A 598 5.31 -11.53 44.17
C THR A 598 6.31 -12.52 43.59
N GLY A 599 7.57 -12.11 43.40
CA GLY A 599 8.66 -12.96 42.93
C GLY A 599 8.99 -14.12 43.86
N MET A 600 9.04 -13.87 45.18
CA MET A 600 9.22 -14.92 46.18
C MET A 600 8.06 -15.93 46.17
N GLN A 601 6.81 -15.46 46.08
CA GLN A 601 5.64 -16.34 45.97
C GLN A 601 5.72 -17.19 44.69
N ALA A 602 6.14 -16.60 43.58
CA ALA A 602 6.35 -17.32 42.30
C ALA A 602 7.45 -18.40 42.44
N CYS A 603 8.58 -18.08 43.10
CA CYS A 603 9.65 -19.03 43.36
C CYS A 603 9.17 -20.20 44.24
N ILE A 604 8.34 -19.94 45.24
CA ILE A 604 7.75 -20.98 46.09
C ILE A 604 6.89 -21.95 45.28
N LEU A 605 6.02 -21.42 44.42
CA LEU A 605 5.21 -22.24 43.50
C LEU A 605 6.06 -23.08 42.54
N LEU A 606 7.19 -22.55 42.12
CA LEU A 606 8.19 -23.25 41.27
C LEU A 606 9.09 -24.22 42.04
N LYS A 607 8.93 -24.31 43.38
CA LYS A 607 9.79 -25.07 44.30
C LYS A 607 11.25 -24.63 44.32
N ASP A 608 11.51 -23.38 43.93
CA ASP A 608 12.85 -22.73 43.96
C ASP A 608 13.01 -21.90 45.26
N ARG A 609 13.22 -22.62 46.38
CA ARG A 609 13.44 -22.00 47.68
C ARG A 609 14.65 -21.06 47.68
N MET A 610 15.72 -21.45 46.97
CA MET A 610 16.94 -20.63 46.94
C MET A 610 16.76 -19.36 46.11
N GLY A 611 15.97 -19.40 45.04
CA GLY A 611 15.59 -18.19 44.29
C GLY A 611 14.81 -17.19 45.15
N ALA A 612 13.85 -17.67 45.95
CA ALA A 612 13.08 -16.81 46.88
C ALA A 612 14.00 -16.15 47.94
N ILE A 613 14.92 -16.91 48.53
CA ILE A 613 15.89 -16.41 49.51
C ILE A 613 16.82 -15.35 48.88
N ARG A 614 17.24 -15.57 47.66
CA ARG A 614 18.12 -14.65 46.93
C ARG A 614 17.44 -13.31 46.67
N LEU A 615 16.19 -13.32 46.17
CA LEU A 615 15.38 -12.10 45.96
C LEU A 615 15.27 -11.26 47.21
N TYR A 616 14.97 -11.90 48.34
CA TYR A 616 14.87 -11.19 49.64
C TYR A 616 16.22 -10.61 50.08
N THR A 617 17.32 -11.37 49.99
CA THR A 617 18.65 -10.91 50.42
C THR A 617 19.17 -9.77 49.57
N GLU A 618 18.89 -9.79 48.27
CA GLU A 618 19.27 -8.68 47.35
C GLU A 618 18.48 -7.41 47.73
N LEU A 619 17.18 -7.50 47.96
CA LEU A 619 16.39 -6.36 48.41
C LEU A 619 16.88 -5.79 49.73
N VAL A 620 17.12 -6.65 50.75
CA VAL A 620 17.61 -6.19 52.07
C VAL A 620 18.89 -5.42 51.93
N ARG A 621 19.83 -5.92 51.09
CA ARG A 621 21.09 -5.25 50.84
C ARG A 621 20.86 -3.87 50.23
N SER A 622 20.06 -3.77 49.14
CA SER A 622 19.81 -2.49 48.46
C SER A 622 19.06 -1.49 49.37
N LEU A 623 18.06 -1.95 50.15
CA LEU A 623 17.33 -1.10 51.10
C LEU A 623 18.24 -0.57 52.22
N GLN A 624 19.20 -1.39 52.69
CA GLN A 624 20.12 -1.03 53.75
C GLN A 624 21.23 -0.10 53.26
N GLU A 625 21.80 -0.37 52.08
CA GLU A 625 22.89 0.42 51.51
C GLU A 625 22.41 1.79 51.03
N ASP A 626 21.26 1.86 50.39
CA ASP A 626 20.80 3.08 49.71
C ASP A 626 19.82 3.92 50.54
N LEU A 627 18.93 3.29 51.33
CA LEU A 627 17.84 3.95 52.04
C LEU A 627 17.88 3.82 53.57
N SER A 628 18.70 2.93 54.10
CA SER A 628 18.77 2.64 55.54
C SER A 628 17.43 2.23 56.20
N VAL A 629 16.55 1.54 55.46
CA VAL A 629 15.23 1.06 55.92
C VAL A 629 15.16 -0.46 55.95
N ALA A 630 14.23 -0.99 56.76
CA ALA A 630 14.01 -2.43 56.82
C ALA A 630 12.82 -2.82 55.91
N PRO A 631 12.82 -4.05 55.32
CA PRO A 631 11.73 -4.53 54.51
C PRO A 631 10.39 -4.59 55.24
N ILE A 632 9.28 -4.53 54.47
CA ILE A 632 7.92 -4.65 54.99
C ILE A 632 7.70 -5.95 55.77
N PRO A 633 6.79 -5.96 56.77
CA PRO A 633 6.55 -7.12 57.62
C PRO A 633 6.22 -8.41 56.87
N GLU A 634 5.44 -8.31 55.80
CA GLU A 634 4.99 -9.42 54.94
C GLU A 634 6.18 -10.17 54.30
N LEU A 635 7.15 -9.44 53.79
CA LEU A 635 8.39 -10.02 53.20
C LEU A 635 9.22 -10.73 54.26
N ARG A 636 9.33 -10.13 55.45
CA ARG A 636 10.08 -10.73 56.57
C ARG A 636 9.43 -12.04 57.05
N GLN A 637 8.11 -12.07 57.14
CA GLN A 637 7.35 -13.28 57.52
C GLN A 637 7.51 -14.38 56.48
N LEU A 638 7.38 -14.03 55.20
CA LEU A 638 7.57 -14.99 54.10
C LEU A 638 8.99 -15.58 54.09
N TYR A 639 10.01 -14.73 54.28
CA TYR A 639 11.40 -15.18 54.39
C TYR A 639 11.61 -16.13 55.58
N GLN A 640 11.10 -15.78 56.78
CA GLN A 640 11.20 -16.64 57.95
C GLN A 640 10.53 -18.02 57.75
N SER A 641 9.45 -18.09 56.99
CA SER A 641 8.81 -19.37 56.66
C SER A 641 9.63 -20.25 55.72
N LEU A 642 10.64 -19.69 55.08
CA LEU A 642 11.54 -20.39 54.14
C LEU A 642 12.85 -20.88 54.83
N LEU A 643 13.16 -20.41 56.00
CA LEU A 643 14.30 -20.85 56.78
C LEU A 643 14.00 -22.15 57.53
#